data_a84e1b6efa0ac2e2212c3dffdb537275
#
_entry.id   a84e1b6efa0ac2e2212c3dffdb537275
#
_cell.length_a   1.000
_cell.length_b   1.000
_cell.length_c   1.000
_cell.angle_alpha   90.00
_cell.angle_beta   90.00
_cell.angle_gamma   90.00
#
_symmetry.space_group_name_H-M   'P 1'
#
loop_
_entity.id
_entity.type
_entity.pdbx_description
1 polymer ?
#
loop_
_entity_poly.entity_id
_entity_poly.type
_entity_poly.pdbx_seq_one_letter_code
_entity_poly.pdbx_strand_id
1 'polypeptide(L)'
;MAELKHIEVRGAREHNLKDIDVDIPRDELVVITGLSGSGKSSLAFDTIYAEGQRRYVESLSAYARQFLDMMEKPDVDHISGLSPAISIEQKTTSKNPRSTVGTVTEIYDYLRLLFARAGTPYSPATGQPIEAQQVQDMVDRVMAMEEGTRAYLLAPIIRDRKGEYRKEFAELRKQGFQRVKVNGEFYELDEPPTLDKKFRHDIDVVVDRIVVREGMETRLADSFRTALDLAAGIAVLETAPKEGEGEVERITFSENFACPVSGFTIPEIEPRLFSFNAPLGACPECDGLGVELFFDERLVVPDAALRIADGALAPWRKGKSPYFLQTIEAIAKHYEFDPQTRWKDLPAHVQQVFLHGSGDDEIMFRYDEGGRVYQVSRSFEGVIPNMERRYRETDSAWVREEFERYQNNRPCHACGGYRLKEEALAVKIGPAKDRDNLLHIGQVVQMSIREALAWIEAAPAHLSQQKNEIARAILKEIRERLGFLNNVGLEYLTLSRSSGTLSGGESQRIRLASQIGSGLTGVLYVLDEPSIGLHQRDNDRLIGTLKNLRDQGNTVIVVEHDEDMIRQADYVFDIGPGAGVHGGQVVSHGKPEEIAADAASLTGQYLAGTREIAVPAERRKGNKKMITVVKATGNNLQDVTVDFPLGKFVCVTGVSGGGKSTLTIETLFKTASMRLNGARQTPAPCETIKGLEHLDKVIDIDQRPIGRTPRSNPATYTGAFTPIRDWFAGLPEAKARGYKPGRFSFNVKGGRCEACQGDGVIKIEMHFLPDVYVTCETCHGARYNRETLEVKFKGKSIADVLDMTVEDAQEFFQAVPSIREKMDALVRVGLGYVKVGQQATTLSGGEAQRVKLSKELAKRSTGRTLYILDEPTTGLHFEDVRKLLEVLHELVDQGNTVVVIEHNLDVIKTADHLIDIGPEGGDGGGRIVATGTPDEVSEIEESHTGRYLKPMLKGAKVAAE
;
A
#
# COMPACT_ATOMS: atom_id res chain seq x y z
N MET A 1 38.67 -19.34 20.96
CA MET A 1 37.43 -20.14 20.82
C MET A 1 37.44 -20.65 19.39
N ALA A 2 37.27 -21.97 19.17
CA ALA A 2 37.12 -22.46 17.81
C ALA A 2 35.87 -21.77 17.19
N GLU A 3 36.01 -21.14 16.02
CA GLU A 3 34.88 -20.61 15.30
C GLU A 3 33.92 -21.76 15.02
N LEU A 4 32.68 -21.66 15.53
CA LEU A 4 31.62 -22.61 15.22
C LEU A 4 31.28 -22.47 13.74
N LYS A 5 31.62 -23.46 12.94
CA LYS A 5 31.39 -23.43 11.47
C LYS A 5 29.95 -23.70 11.05
N HIS A 6 29.13 -24.23 11.96
CA HIS A 6 27.75 -24.61 11.69
C HIS A 6 26.81 -24.09 12.77
N ILE A 7 25.58 -23.88 12.39
CA ILE A 7 24.44 -23.81 13.28
C ILE A 7 23.94 -25.24 13.41
N GLU A 8 24.11 -25.83 14.61
CA GLU A 8 23.69 -27.20 14.87
C GLU A 8 22.33 -27.21 15.52
N VAL A 9 21.36 -27.82 14.87
CA VAL A 9 20.00 -28.06 15.39
C VAL A 9 19.84 -29.54 15.68
N ARG A 10 19.35 -29.89 16.85
CA ARG A 10 19.16 -31.29 17.27
C ARG A 10 17.75 -31.48 17.81
N GLY A 11 17.06 -32.48 17.32
CA GLY A 11 15.74 -32.86 17.78
C GLY A 11 14.64 -31.82 17.54
N ALA A 12 14.59 -31.21 16.37
CA ALA A 12 13.54 -30.24 16.05
C ALA A 12 12.21 -30.93 15.75
N ARG A 13 11.15 -30.55 16.50
CA ARG A 13 9.82 -31.15 16.45
C ARG A 13 8.70 -30.14 16.29
N GLU A 14 9.03 -28.89 15.94
CA GLU A 14 8.05 -27.82 15.79
C GLU A 14 7.03 -28.16 14.68
N HIS A 15 5.76 -28.01 14.94
CA HIS A 15 4.67 -28.31 14.01
C HIS A 15 4.71 -29.74 13.45
N ASN A 16 5.10 -29.89 12.17
CA ASN A 16 5.15 -31.18 11.48
C ASN A 16 6.56 -31.76 11.37
N LEU A 17 7.57 -31.11 11.95
CA LEU A 17 8.94 -31.64 11.96
C LEU A 17 9.03 -32.93 12.78
N LYS A 18 9.77 -33.92 12.26
CA LYS A 18 9.83 -35.27 12.80
C LYS A 18 11.19 -35.53 13.46
N ASP A 19 11.47 -34.81 14.54
CA ASP A 19 12.69 -35.02 15.35
C ASP A 19 13.97 -34.97 14.50
N ILE A 20 14.10 -33.84 13.73
CA ILE A 20 15.17 -33.73 12.76
C ILE A 20 16.43 -33.08 13.33
N ASP A 21 17.59 -33.56 12.87
CA ASP A 21 18.90 -33.02 13.12
C ASP A 21 19.43 -32.38 11.84
N VAL A 22 19.93 -31.12 11.93
CA VAL A 22 20.55 -30.42 10.81
C VAL A 22 21.77 -29.62 11.23
N ASP A 23 22.79 -29.59 10.37
CA ASP A 23 24.02 -28.83 10.51
C ASP A 23 24.07 -27.79 9.36
N ILE A 24 23.72 -26.55 9.66
CA ILE A 24 23.61 -25.48 8.67
C ILE A 24 24.95 -24.72 8.64
N PRO A 25 25.64 -24.66 7.49
CA PRO A 25 26.89 -23.93 7.39
C PRO A 25 26.68 -22.44 7.65
N ARG A 26 27.65 -21.84 8.38
CA ARG A 26 27.67 -20.39 8.64
C ARG A 26 28.38 -19.63 7.54
N ASP A 27 28.02 -18.35 7.40
CA ASP A 27 28.63 -17.43 6.44
C ASP A 27 28.44 -17.88 4.98
N GLU A 28 27.35 -18.62 4.74
CA GLU A 28 26.94 -19.14 3.44
C GLU A 28 25.49 -18.73 3.12
N LEU A 29 25.16 -18.81 1.83
CA LEU A 29 23.78 -18.69 1.32
C LEU A 29 23.16 -20.09 1.31
N VAL A 30 22.27 -20.33 2.26
CA VAL A 30 21.60 -21.62 2.46
C VAL A 30 20.17 -21.54 2.00
N VAL A 31 19.75 -22.43 1.12
CA VAL A 31 18.35 -22.52 0.66
C VAL A 31 17.67 -23.71 1.32
N ILE A 32 16.49 -23.48 1.91
CA ILE A 32 15.60 -24.53 2.40
C ILE A 32 14.43 -24.64 1.43
N THR A 33 14.32 -25.77 0.74
CA THR A 33 13.30 -26.02 -0.30
C THR A 33 12.46 -27.28 0.02
N GLY A 34 11.49 -27.60 -0.80
CA GLY A 34 10.59 -28.75 -0.67
C GLY A 34 9.12 -28.40 -0.90
N LEU A 35 8.21 -29.34 -0.86
CA LEU A 35 6.78 -29.15 -1.12
C LEU A 35 6.13 -28.12 -0.20
N SER A 36 5.06 -27.48 -0.65
CA SER A 36 4.24 -26.59 0.19
C SER A 36 3.70 -27.38 1.39
N GLY A 37 3.86 -26.83 2.63
CA GLY A 37 3.47 -27.52 3.86
C GLY A 37 4.41 -28.65 4.29
N SER A 38 5.62 -28.79 3.74
CA SER A 38 6.57 -29.83 4.12
C SER A 38 7.30 -29.58 5.44
N GLY A 39 7.24 -28.35 6.01
CA GLY A 39 7.91 -27.98 7.26
C GLY A 39 9.09 -27.02 7.13
N LYS A 40 9.31 -26.45 5.94
CA LYS A 40 10.40 -25.48 5.67
C LYS A 40 10.36 -24.28 6.60
N SER A 41 9.21 -23.63 6.68
CA SER A 41 9.01 -22.44 7.52
C SER A 41 9.10 -22.81 9.01
N SER A 42 8.63 -24.00 9.40
CA SER A 42 8.76 -24.50 10.75
C SER A 42 10.20 -24.66 11.17
N LEU A 43 11.09 -25.10 10.27
CA LEU A 43 12.54 -25.18 10.55
C LEU A 43 13.17 -23.77 10.56
N ALA A 44 12.95 -22.97 9.52
CA ALA A 44 13.63 -21.69 9.32
C ALA A 44 13.18 -20.61 10.31
N PHE A 45 11.85 -20.45 10.46
CA PHE A 45 11.26 -19.35 11.24
C PHE A 45 10.87 -19.79 12.65
N ASP A 46 10.07 -20.86 12.78
CA ASP A 46 9.50 -21.26 14.07
C ASP A 46 10.53 -21.96 14.98
N THR A 47 11.63 -22.48 14.39
CA THR A 47 12.72 -23.10 15.14
C THR A 47 13.97 -22.24 15.21
N ILE A 48 14.64 -22.00 14.09
CA ILE A 48 15.95 -21.35 14.05
C ILE A 48 15.87 -19.86 14.38
N TYR A 49 15.01 -19.12 13.65
CA TYR A 49 14.84 -17.70 13.89
C TYR A 49 14.23 -17.41 15.27
N ALA A 50 13.18 -18.13 15.65
CA ALA A 50 12.51 -17.95 16.95
C ALA A 50 13.47 -18.12 18.13
N GLU A 51 14.34 -19.16 18.12
CA GLU A 51 15.34 -19.37 19.17
C GLU A 51 16.44 -18.31 19.11
N GLY A 52 16.89 -17.91 17.92
CA GLY A 52 17.88 -16.83 17.75
C GLY A 52 17.38 -15.50 18.31
N GLN A 53 16.14 -15.14 18.02
CA GLN A 53 15.50 -13.94 18.54
C GLN A 53 15.29 -14.02 20.06
N ARG A 54 14.83 -15.17 20.56
CA ARG A 54 14.61 -15.38 21.99
C ARG A 54 15.91 -15.17 22.78
N ARG A 55 17.03 -15.78 22.34
CA ARG A 55 18.34 -15.61 22.99
C ARG A 55 18.87 -14.19 22.92
N TYR A 56 18.64 -13.51 21.80
CA TYR A 56 19.02 -12.11 21.66
C TYR A 56 18.26 -11.22 22.65
N VAL A 57 16.93 -11.37 22.74
CA VAL A 57 16.09 -10.61 23.68
C VAL A 57 16.46 -10.96 25.14
N GLU A 58 16.78 -12.22 25.44
CA GLU A 58 17.24 -12.67 26.76
C GLU A 58 18.55 -11.99 27.20
N SER A 59 19.41 -11.65 26.25
CA SER A 59 20.66 -10.92 26.50
C SER A 59 20.46 -9.44 26.82
N LEU A 60 19.27 -8.88 26.54
CA LEU A 60 18.93 -7.48 26.75
C LEU A 60 18.57 -7.17 28.22
N SER A 61 18.18 -5.93 28.49
CA SER A 61 17.86 -5.44 29.83
C SER A 61 16.68 -6.19 30.49
N ALA A 62 16.56 -6.08 31.83
CA ALA A 62 15.44 -6.68 32.59
C ALA A 62 14.05 -6.21 32.09
N TYR A 63 13.94 -4.99 31.56
CA TYR A 63 12.71 -4.49 30.96
C TYR A 63 12.34 -5.25 29.67
N ALA A 64 13.32 -5.52 28.81
CA ALA A 64 13.10 -6.31 27.60
C ALA A 64 12.73 -7.77 27.90
N ARG A 65 13.21 -8.32 29.01
CA ARG A 65 12.87 -9.67 29.46
C ARG A 65 11.40 -9.86 29.87
N GLN A 66 10.67 -8.80 30.21
CA GLN A 66 9.23 -8.88 30.47
C GLN A 66 8.43 -9.32 29.22
N PHE A 67 9.02 -9.12 28.02
CA PHE A 67 8.42 -9.60 26.79
C PHE A 67 8.78 -11.05 26.46
N LEU A 68 9.77 -11.64 27.12
CA LEU A 68 10.18 -13.05 26.92
C LEU A 68 9.14 -14.05 27.41
N ASP A 69 8.42 -13.72 28.48
CA ASP A 69 7.34 -14.57 29.02
C ASP A 69 6.22 -14.80 28.00
N MET A 70 6.21 -14.00 26.89
CA MET A 70 5.27 -14.14 25.80
C MET A 70 5.87 -14.84 24.55
N MET A 71 7.17 -15.16 24.55
CA MET A 71 7.84 -15.89 23.46
C MET A 71 7.91 -17.37 23.82
N GLU A 72 7.14 -18.19 23.12
CA GLU A 72 7.21 -19.64 23.29
C GLU A 72 8.59 -20.15 22.88
N LYS A 73 9.16 -21.07 23.66
CA LYS A 73 10.41 -21.74 23.31
C LYS A 73 10.09 -22.79 22.25
N PRO A 74 10.81 -22.83 21.11
CA PRO A 74 10.61 -23.84 20.09
C PRO A 74 10.80 -25.26 20.67
N ASP A 75 10.03 -26.23 20.16
CA ASP A 75 10.19 -27.63 20.49
C ASP A 75 11.42 -28.22 19.80
N VAL A 76 12.55 -28.07 20.47
CA VAL A 76 13.87 -28.51 20.01
C VAL A 76 14.73 -28.88 21.21
N ASP A 77 15.51 -29.94 21.06
CA ASP A 77 16.40 -30.39 22.16
C ASP A 77 17.54 -29.41 22.36
N HIS A 78 18.24 -29.05 21.29
CA HIS A 78 19.39 -28.15 21.38
C HIS A 78 19.63 -27.41 20.06
N ILE A 79 20.01 -26.11 20.17
CA ILE A 79 20.55 -25.33 19.05
C ILE A 79 21.82 -24.63 19.51
N SER A 80 22.91 -24.77 18.73
CA SER A 80 24.19 -24.06 18.95
C SER A 80 24.59 -23.28 17.70
N GLY A 81 25.56 -22.36 17.83
CA GLY A 81 26.11 -21.59 16.72
C GLY A 81 25.26 -20.44 16.22
N LEU A 82 24.14 -20.10 16.88
CA LEU A 82 23.28 -19.00 16.47
C LEU A 82 23.97 -17.66 16.62
N SER A 83 23.82 -16.82 15.61
CA SER A 83 24.07 -15.36 15.63
C SER A 83 22.77 -14.59 15.93
N PRO A 84 22.84 -13.28 16.24
CA PRO A 84 21.65 -12.44 16.27
C PRO A 84 20.85 -12.61 14.97
N ALA A 85 19.57 -12.93 15.09
CA ALA A 85 18.75 -13.31 13.94
C ALA A 85 17.80 -12.19 13.51
N ILE A 86 17.69 -11.96 12.20
CA ILE A 86 16.77 -11.00 11.58
C ILE A 86 15.89 -11.77 10.59
N SER A 87 14.58 -11.65 10.75
CA SER A 87 13.61 -12.25 9.83
C SER A 87 13.05 -11.21 8.85
N ILE A 88 12.92 -11.62 7.60
CA ILE A 88 12.32 -10.83 6.53
C ILE A 88 11.16 -11.64 5.92
N GLU A 89 10.01 -11.55 6.59
CA GLU A 89 8.79 -12.26 6.21
C GLU A 89 7.90 -11.41 5.29
N GLN A 90 6.97 -12.07 4.59
CA GLN A 90 5.98 -11.43 3.71
C GLN A 90 4.80 -10.79 4.44
N LYS A 91 4.76 -10.79 5.77
CA LYS A 91 3.59 -10.29 6.50
C LYS A 91 3.20 -8.87 6.09
N THR A 92 1.89 -8.68 6.00
CA THR A 92 1.23 -7.47 5.53
C THR A 92 1.81 -6.20 6.15
N THR A 93 2.11 -5.24 5.25
CA THR A 93 2.54 -3.89 5.58
C THR A 93 1.57 -3.18 6.52
N SER A 94 2.12 -2.29 7.33
CA SER A 94 1.33 -1.35 8.13
C SER A 94 0.31 -0.63 7.25
N LYS A 95 -0.95 -0.67 7.62
CA LYS A 95 -2.04 0.10 6.97
C LYS A 95 -2.04 1.57 7.35
N ASN A 96 -0.99 2.04 8.02
CA ASN A 96 -0.87 3.44 8.39
C ASN A 96 -0.70 4.31 7.12
N PRO A 97 -1.64 5.22 6.80
CA PRO A 97 -1.57 6.03 5.60
C PRO A 97 -0.39 7.03 5.60
N ARG A 98 0.24 7.25 6.75
CA ARG A 98 1.43 8.08 6.90
C ARG A 98 2.73 7.33 6.68
N SER A 99 2.70 6.00 6.57
CA SER A 99 3.86 5.19 6.25
C SER A 99 4.10 5.16 4.74
N THR A 100 5.27 5.57 4.29
CA THR A 100 5.68 5.61 2.89
C THR A 100 6.99 4.83 2.69
N VAL A 101 7.33 4.51 1.44
CA VAL A 101 8.63 3.90 1.10
C VAL A 101 9.76 4.72 1.71
N GLY A 102 9.75 6.06 1.53
CA GLY A 102 10.79 6.94 2.05
C GLY A 102 10.92 6.92 3.58
N THR A 103 9.81 6.79 4.32
CA THR A 103 9.84 6.73 5.80
C THR A 103 10.28 5.36 6.32
N VAL A 104 9.87 4.28 5.68
CA VAL A 104 10.25 2.91 6.08
C VAL A 104 11.74 2.65 5.84
N THR A 105 12.31 3.26 4.80
CA THR A 105 13.74 3.15 4.44
C THR A 105 14.62 4.21 5.12
N GLU A 106 14.04 5.08 5.95
CA GLU A 106 14.71 6.22 6.60
C GLU A 106 15.26 7.27 5.60
N ILE A 107 15.13 7.05 4.29
CA ILE A 107 15.60 7.99 3.26
C ILE A 107 14.95 9.36 3.46
N TYR A 108 13.67 9.39 3.84
CA TYR A 108 12.95 10.63 4.08
C TYR A 108 13.55 11.45 5.23
N ASP A 109 14.05 10.82 6.28
CA ASP A 109 14.69 11.50 7.40
C ASP A 109 16.01 12.14 7.00
N TYR A 110 16.79 11.48 6.16
CA TYR A 110 17.99 12.08 5.57
C TYR A 110 17.65 13.18 4.58
N LEU A 111 16.60 13.07 3.79
CA LEU A 111 16.13 14.15 2.90
C LEU A 111 15.70 15.37 3.70
N ARG A 112 14.97 15.20 4.81
CA ARG A 112 14.62 16.30 5.71
C ARG A 112 15.86 17.03 6.23
N LEU A 113 16.89 16.28 6.63
CA LEU A 113 18.15 16.85 7.08
C LEU A 113 18.89 17.55 5.93
N LEU A 114 18.90 16.98 4.74
CA LEU A 114 19.52 17.59 3.55
C LEU A 114 18.86 18.93 3.21
N PHE A 115 17.54 18.98 3.12
CA PHE A 115 16.82 20.23 2.79
C PHE A 115 16.95 21.26 3.89
N ALA A 116 16.99 20.85 5.16
CA ALA A 116 17.19 21.79 6.27
C ALA A 116 18.60 22.40 6.31
N ARG A 117 19.63 21.67 5.87
CA ARG A 117 21.04 22.12 5.97
C ARG A 117 21.61 22.67 4.68
N ALA A 118 21.18 22.18 3.53
CA ALA A 118 21.70 22.56 2.22
C ALA A 118 20.68 23.28 1.33
N GLY A 119 19.39 23.21 1.65
CA GLY A 119 18.33 23.87 0.91
C GLY A 119 18.44 25.40 0.91
N THR A 120 17.83 26.02 -0.08
CA THR A 120 17.71 27.49 -0.17
C THR A 120 16.21 27.83 -0.24
N PRO A 121 15.71 28.69 0.63
CA PRO A 121 14.32 29.13 0.59
C PRO A 121 14.08 30.11 -0.56
N TYR A 122 12.94 29.97 -1.23
CA TYR A 122 12.50 30.83 -2.32
C TYR A 122 11.12 31.40 -2.01
N SER A 123 10.86 32.63 -2.42
CA SER A 123 9.55 33.24 -2.30
C SER A 123 8.55 32.58 -3.27
N PRO A 124 7.40 32.06 -2.81
CA PRO A 124 6.38 31.56 -3.69
C PRO A 124 5.84 32.60 -4.67
N ALA A 125 5.75 33.85 -4.25
CA ALA A 125 5.21 34.94 -5.06
C ALA A 125 6.19 35.48 -6.11
N THR A 126 7.49 35.58 -5.80
CA THR A 126 8.48 36.17 -6.69
C THR A 126 9.41 35.15 -7.34
N GLY A 127 9.51 33.95 -6.76
CA GLY A 127 10.47 32.95 -7.16
C GLY A 127 11.95 33.32 -6.93
N GLN A 128 12.22 34.37 -6.14
CA GLN A 128 13.57 34.78 -5.78
C GLN A 128 14.01 34.11 -4.48
N PRO A 129 15.32 33.84 -4.29
CA PRO A 129 15.83 33.31 -3.04
C PRO A 129 15.57 34.31 -1.89
N ILE A 130 15.29 33.76 -0.72
CA ILE A 130 15.07 34.50 0.51
C ILE A 130 16.29 34.28 1.40
N GLU A 131 16.93 35.35 1.85
CA GLU A 131 18.07 35.29 2.75
C GLU A 131 17.73 35.96 4.08
N ALA A 132 18.20 35.38 5.17
CA ALA A 132 18.19 36.05 6.47
C ALA A 132 19.36 37.04 6.50
N GLN A 133 19.07 38.29 6.83
CA GLN A 133 20.05 39.34 6.90
C GLN A 133 20.52 39.54 8.35
N GLN A 134 21.82 39.70 8.55
CA GLN A 134 22.32 40.12 9.84
C GLN A 134 22.14 41.64 10.02
N VAL A 135 22.00 42.08 11.26
CA VAL A 135 21.86 43.52 11.57
C VAL A 135 22.99 44.33 10.94
N GLN A 136 24.20 43.78 10.90
CA GLN A 136 25.35 44.43 10.24
C GLN A 136 25.11 44.64 8.75
N ASP A 137 24.58 43.64 8.04
CA ASP A 137 24.28 43.76 6.59
C ASP A 137 23.22 44.83 6.34
N MET A 138 22.21 44.92 7.24
CA MET A 138 21.15 45.92 7.17
C MET A 138 21.72 47.34 7.35
N VAL A 139 22.60 47.49 8.33
CA VAL A 139 23.29 48.75 8.59
C VAL A 139 24.15 49.17 7.41
N ASP A 140 24.98 48.24 6.90
CA ASP A 140 25.88 48.51 5.76
C ASP A 140 25.10 48.93 4.51
N ARG A 141 23.92 48.30 4.27
CA ARG A 141 23.05 48.67 3.15
C ARG A 141 22.46 50.09 3.30
N VAL A 142 22.10 50.50 4.51
CA VAL A 142 21.60 51.86 4.77
C VAL A 142 22.73 52.86 4.68
N MET A 143 23.92 52.52 5.20
CA MET A 143 25.12 53.41 5.12
C MET A 143 25.64 53.57 3.71
N ALA A 144 25.33 52.66 2.78
CA ALA A 144 25.68 52.78 1.35
C ALA A 144 24.74 53.72 0.57
N MET A 145 23.68 54.25 1.19
CA MET A 145 22.82 55.27 0.58
C MET A 145 23.51 56.63 0.55
N GLU A 146 23.02 57.54 -0.31
CA GLU A 146 23.57 58.88 -0.40
C GLU A 146 23.55 59.65 0.93
N GLU A 147 24.63 60.30 1.26
CA GLU A 147 24.73 61.16 2.46
C GLU A 147 23.68 62.26 2.48
N GLY A 148 22.95 62.39 3.60
CA GLY A 148 21.82 63.31 3.72
C GLY A 148 20.46 62.68 3.40
N THR A 149 20.39 61.40 2.92
CA THR A 149 19.14 60.71 2.69
C THR A 149 18.33 60.66 3.99
N ARG A 150 17.07 61.10 3.94
CA ARG A 150 16.12 61.04 5.08
C ARG A 150 15.29 59.79 4.94
N ALA A 151 15.12 59.04 6.05
CA ALA A 151 14.29 57.86 6.09
C ALA A 151 13.65 57.66 7.47
N TYR A 152 12.58 56.87 7.52
CA TYR A 152 12.00 56.34 8.73
C TYR A 152 12.36 54.86 8.83
N LEU A 153 12.81 54.42 10.01
CA LEU A 153 12.92 53.01 10.34
C LEU A 153 11.63 52.61 11.03
N LEU A 154 10.92 51.68 10.43
CA LEU A 154 9.58 51.26 10.82
C LEU A 154 9.60 49.81 11.30
N ALA A 155 8.82 49.48 12.33
CA ALA A 155 8.53 48.12 12.75
C ALA A 155 7.09 47.77 12.39
N PRO A 156 6.83 46.88 11.41
CA PRO A 156 5.49 46.50 10.98
C PRO A 156 4.89 45.47 11.93
N ILE A 157 4.16 45.93 12.94
CA ILE A 157 3.59 45.10 14.00
C ILE A 157 2.28 44.42 13.60
N ILE A 158 1.49 45.02 12.74
CA ILE A 158 0.23 44.50 12.20
C ILE A 158 0.24 44.58 10.69
N ARG A 159 -0.08 43.48 10.00
CA ARG A 159 -0.21 43.42 8.55
C ARG A 159 -1.48 42.69 8.17
N ASP A 160 -2.35 43.35 7.40
CA ASP A 160 -3.59 42.85 6.83
C ASP A 160 -4.47 42.08 7.84
N ARG A 161 -4.57 42.62 9.09
CA ARG A 161 -5.38 42.00 10.18
C ARG A 161 -6.52 42.88 10.61
N LYS A 162 -7.68 42.27 10.89
CA LYS A 162 -8.85 42.94 11.48
C LYS A 162 -8.65 43.19 12.97
N GLY A 163 -8.99 44.36 13.47
CA GLY A 163 -8.92 44.67 14.89
C GLY A 163 -9.05 46.17 15.18
N GLU A 164 -9.24 46.53 16.47
CA GLU A 164 -9.29 47.94 16.94
C GLU A 164 -7.95 48.42 17.47
N TYR A 165 -7.06 47.52 17.86
CA TYR A 165 -5.66 47.72 18.32
C TYR A 165 -5.43 48.81 19.40
N ARG A 166 -6.46 49.16 20.18
CA ARG A 166 -6.36 50.20 21.25
C ARG A 166 -5.37 49.82 22.36
N LYS A 167 -5.29 48.53 22.68
CA LYS A 167 -4.37 48.01 23.72
C LYS A 167 -2.94 48.07 23.26
N GLU A 168 -2.69 47.72 22.03
CA GLU A 168 -1.39 47.77 21.38
C GLU A 168 -0.86 49.18 21.30
N PHE A 169 -1.67 50.18 20.90
CA PHE A 169 -1.28 51.60 20.93
C PHE A 169 -0.96 52.10 22.34
N ALA A 170 -1.75 51.70 23.36
CA ALA A 170 -1.47 52.09 24.73
C ALA A 170 -0.17 51.43 25.28
N GLU A 171 0.17 50.22 24.82
CA GLU A 171 1.40 49.52 25.21
C GLU A 171 2.64 50.15 24.53
N LEU A 172 2.56 50.45 23.25
CA LEU A 172 3.62 51.16 22.51
C LEU A 172 3.92 52.52 23.12
N ARG A 173 2.89 53.28 23.53
CA ARG A 173 3.05 54.56 24.26
C ARG A 173 3.77 54.38 25.59
N LYS A 174 3.48 53.32 26.35
CA LYS A 174 4.18 53.00 27.62
C LYS A 174 5.65 52.66 27.38
N GLN A 175 5.96 52.03 26.24
CA GLN A 175 7.32 51.70 25.83
C GLN A 175 8.11 52.91 25.32
N GLY A 176 7.47 54.09 25.19
CA GLY A 176 8.11 55.33 24.82
C GLY A 176 8.11 55.71 23.34
N PHE A 177 7.41 54.91 22.49
CA PHE A 177 7.25 55.29 21.08
C PHE A 177 6.30 56.48 20.94
N GLN A 178 6.56 57.30 19.92
CA GLN A 178 5.80 58.54 19.73
C GLN A 178 4.86 58.48 18.53
N ARG A 179 5.22 57.73 17.49
CA ARG A 179 4.50 57.71 16.21
C ARG A 179 4.25 56.32 15.69
N VAL A 180 3.12 56.18 15.02
CA VAL A 180 2.77 55.03 14.22
C VAL A 180 2.32 55.44 12.84
N LYS A 181 2.52 54.58 11.87
CA LYS A 181 1.96 54.71 10.53
C LYS A 181 0.82 53.68 10.40
N VAL A 182 -0.40 54.14 10.18
CA VAL A 182 -1.58 53.28 10.08
C VAL A 182 -2.18 53.42 8.68
N ASN A 183 -2.27 52.35 7.96
CA ASN A 183 -2.83 52.31 6.58
C ASN A 183 -2.17 53.33 5.65
N GLY A 184 -0.87 53.60 5.85
CA GLY A 184 -0.09 54.56 5.05
C GLY A 184 -0.01 55.98 5.60
N GLU A 185 -0.76 56.36 6.62
CA GLU A 185 -0.78 57.69 7.22
C GLU A 185 -0.09 57.70 8.59
N PHE A 186 0.64 58.78 8.92
CA PHE A 186 1.33 58.94 10.20
C PHE A 186 0.43 59.55 11.25
N TYR A 187 0.45 59.01 12.47
CA TYR A 187 -0.30 59.43 13.64
C TYR A 187 0.61 59.54 14.87
N GLU A 188 0.38 60.51 15.73
CA GLU A 188 1.02 60.55 17.06
C GLU A 188 0.31 59.55 17.98
N LEU A 189 1.08 58.79 18.79
CA LEU A 189 0.54 57.83 19.73
C LEU A 189 -0.22 58.45 20.93
N ASP A 190 -0.14 59.76 21.10
CA ASP A 190 -0.94 60.48 22.06
C ASP A 190 -2.41 60.63 21.61
N GLU A 191 -2.65 60.66 20.29
CA GLU A 191 -3.96 60.76 19.66
C GLU A 191 -4.07 59.66 18.54
N PRO A 192 -4.08 58.36 18.92
CA PRO A 192 -4.12 57.31 17.94
C PRO A 192 -5.47 57.26 17.21
N PRO A 193 -5.50 56.84 15.93
CA PRO A 193 -6.72 56.76 15.17
C PRO A 193 -7.67 55.70 15.73
N THR A 194 -8.97 55.92 15.65
CA THR A 194 -9.98 54.94 15.99
C THR A 194 -10.19 53.98 14.82
N LEU A 195 -9.81 52.72 15.00
CA LEU A 195 -9.90 51.69 13.94
C LEU A 195 -11.18 50.86 14.08
N ASP A 196 -11.78 50.54 12.92
CA ASP A 196 -12.96 49.69 12.90
C ASP A 196 -12.51 48.22 12.82
N LYS A 197 -12.96 47.39 13.77
CA LYS A 197 -12.68 45.94 13.85
C LYS A 197 -13.12 45.11 12.64
N LYS A 198 -13.96 45.66 11.76
CA LYS A 198 -14.48 44.99 10.56
C LYS A 198 -13.50 45.07 9.38
N PHE A 199 -12.63 46.06 9.35
CA PHE A 199 -11.64 46.27 8.30
C PHE A 199 -10.28 45.72 8.69
N ARG A 200 -9.47 45.46 7.66
CA ARG A 200 -8.08 45.05 7.80
C ARG A 200 -7.21 46.26 7.87
N HIS A 201 -6.19 46.20 8.73
CA HIS A 201 -5.29 47.36 8.99
C HIS A 201 -3.84 46.93 8.89
N ASP A 202 -2.99 47.87 8.45
CA ASP A 202 -1.55 47.79 8.53
C ASP A 202 -1.06 48.84 9.53
N ILE A 203 -0.20 48.43 10.49
CA ILE A 203 0.33 49.30 11.53
C ILE A 203 1.83 49.12 11.61
N ASP A 204 2.58 50.17 11.29
CA ASP A 204 4.03 50.26 11.43
C ASP A 204 4.37 51.22 12.58
N VAL A 205 5.24 50.82 13.50
CA VAL A 205 5.76 51.69 14.56
C VAL A 205 6.97 52.44 14.03
N VAL A 206 7.03 53.76 14.19
CA VAL A 206 8.21 54.56 13.87
C VAL A 206 9.24 54.36 14.97
N VAL A 207 10.28 53.57 14.70
CA VAL A 207 11.35 53.30 15.67
C VAL A 207 12.40 54.39 15.67
N ASP A 208 12.82 54.84 14.49
CA ASP A 208 13.83 55.91 14.37
C ASP A 208 13.58 56.78 13.13
N ARG A 209 14.08 58.00 13.19
CA ARG A 209 14.15 58.94 12.07
C ARG A 209 15.62 59.17 11.71
N ILE A 210 15.97 58.72 10.55
CA ILE A 210 17.34 58.61 10.09
C ILE A 210 17.65 59.71 9.09
N VAL A 211 18.82 60.30 9.22
CA VAL A 211 19.49 61.07 8.17
C VAL A 211 20.85 60.47 7.99
N VAL A 212 21.09 59.83 6.84
CA VAL A 212 22.32 59.07 6.56
C VAL A 212 23.55 60.02 6.65
N ARG A 213 24.49 59.66 7.51
CA ARG A 213 25.75 60.39 7.71
C ARG A 213 26.80 59.48 8.31
N GLU A 214 28.06 59.76 8.12
CA GLU A 214 29.16 58.97 8.68
C GLU A 214 29.09 58.90 10.21
N GLY A 215 29.42 57.75 10.80
CA GLY A 215 29.50 57.54 12.27
C GLY A 215 28.16 57.24 12.97
N MET A 216 27.11 56.88 12.23
CA MET A 216 25.84 56.50 12.84
C MET A 216 25.58 54.98 12.94
N GLU A 217 26.57 54.17 12.61
CA GLU A 217 26.41 52.72 12.50
C GLU A 217 25.91 52.06 13.79
N THR A 218 26.46 52.46 14.94
CA THR A 218 26.07 51.91 16.25
C THR A 218 24.63 52.27 16.60
N ARG A 219 24.22 53.51 16.39
CA ARG A 219 22.85 53.97 16.64
C ARG A 219 21.87 53.23 15.71
N LEU A 220 22.26 53.08 14.45
CA LEU A 220 21.44 52.42 13.46
C LEU A 220 21.27 50.93 13.79
N ALA A 221 22.33 50.25 14.27
CA ALA A 221 22.27 48.89 14.72
C ALA A 221 21.32 48.70 15.90
N ASP A 222 21.34 49.63 16.90
CA ASP A 222 20.41 49.55 18.03
C ASP A 222 18.96 49.83 17.60
N SER A 223 18.75 50.76 16.67
CA SER A 223 17.43 51.03 16.10
C SER A 223 16.89 49.83 15.31
N PHE A 224 17.74 49.14 14.50
CA PHE A 224 17.37 47.91 13.84
C PHE A 224 16.99 46.78 14.80
N ARG A 225 17.79 46.56 15.87
CA ARG A 225 17.43 45.54 16.89
C ARG A 225 16.08 45.83 17.51
N THR A 226 15.82 47.11 17.87
CA THR A 226 14.52 47.52 18.41
C THR A 226 13.38 47.26 17.43
N ALA A 227 13.57 47.58 16.15
CA ALA A 227 12.56 47.34 15.12
C ALA A 227 12.29 45.86 14.91
N LEU A 228 13.35 45.02 14.84
CA LEU A 228 13.28 43.58 14.66
C LEU A 228 12.59 42.89 15.83
N ASP A 229 12.94 43.29 17.06
CA ASP A 229 12.32 42.76 18.29
C ASP A 229 10.80 43.06 18.33
N LEU A 230 10.39 44.29 17.95
CA LEU A 230 8.98 44.68 17.94
C LEU A 230 8.16 43.96 16.87
N ALA A 231 8.74 43.74 15.70
CA ALA A 231 8.01 43.19 14.55
C ALA A 231 8.45 41.77 14.18
N ALA A 232 8.81 40.96 15.17
CA ALA A 232 9.15 39.55 15.01
C ALA A 232 10.19 39.29 13.90
N GLY A 233 11.27 40.12 13.91
CA GLY A 233 12.42 39.95 13.00
C GLY A 233 12.27 40.67 11.65
N ILE A 234 11.34 41.62 11.53
CA ILE A 234 11.15 42.42 10.31
C ILE A 234 11.32 43.93 10.63
N ALA A 235 12.06 44.64 9.79
CA ALA A 235 12.19 46.06 9.83
C ALA A 235 12.00 46.66 8.42
N VAL A 236 11.45 47.84 8.33
CA VAL A 236 11.22 48.55 7.05
C VAL A 236 11.89 49.92 7.10
N LEU A 237 12.71 50.21 6.11
CA LEU A 237 13.22 51.52 5.89
C LEU A 237 12.39 52.22 4.80
N GLU A 238 11.81 53.35 5.10
CA GLU A 238 11.04 54.16 4.16
C GLU A 238 11.70 55.53 3.98
N THR A 239 12.12 55.84 2.76
CA THR A 239 12.73 57.14 2.45
C THR A 239 11.71 58.25 2.54
N ALA A 240 12.13 59.43 3.00
CA ALA A 240 11.31 60.62 3.16
C ALA A 240 11.92 61.78 2.38
N PRO A 241 11.89 61.78 1.03
CA PRO A 241 12.38 62.88 0.24
C PRO A 241 11.61 64.19 0.53
N LYS A 242 12.18 65.32 0.28
CA LYS A 242 11.47 66.64 0.37
C LYS A 242 10.42 66.71 -0.73
N GLU A 243 9.32 67.42 -0.48
CA GLU A 243 8.28 67.68 -1.47
C GLU A 243 8.86 68.12 -2.84
N GLY A 244 8.67 67.22 -3.85
CA GLY A 244 9.18 67.41 -5.21
C GLY A 244 10.53 66.81 -5.53
N GLU A 245 11.23 66.13 -4.60
CA GLU A 245 12.60 65.60 -4.76
C GLU A 245 12.60 64.04 -4.73
N GLY A 246 11.87 63.32 -5.58
CA GLY A 246 11.97 61.89 -5.73
C GLY A 246 10.78 61.06 -5.24
N GLU A 247 10.77 59.80 -5.53
CA GLU A 247 9.73 58.82 -5.09
C GLU A 247 10.11 58.27 -3.71
N VAL A 248 9.10 57.90 -2.90
CA VAL A 248 9.28 57.22 -1.63
C VAL A 248 9.69 55.79 -1.91
N GLU A 249 10.90 55.43 -1.53
CA GLU A 249 11.39 54.04 -1.62
C GLU A 249 11.17 53.34 -0.30
N ARG A 250 10.66 52.09 -0.35
CA ARG A 250 10.42 51.26 0.82
C ARG A 250 11.27 50.00 0.74
N ILE A 251 12.22 49.83 1.64
CA ILE A 251 13.15 48.71 1.71
C ILE A 251 12.79 47.88 2.94
N THR A 252 12.43 46.59 2.74
CA THR A 252 12.17 45.67 3.86
C THR A 252 13.43 44.87 4.17
N PHE A 253 13.78 44.81 5.44
CA PHE A 253 14.85 43.99 6.02
C PHE A 253 14.25 42.92 6.88
N SER A 254 14.89 41.76 6.94
CA SER A 254 14.43 40.67 7.77
C SER A 254 15.59 39.86 8.36
N GLU A 255 15.54 39.65 9.66
CA GLU A 255 16.42 38.76 10.39
C GLU A 255 15.99 37.30 10.16
N ASN A 256 14.73 37.06 9.82
CA ASN A 256 14.17 35.80 9.45
C ASN A 256 14.17 35.62 7.92
N PHE A 257 13.97 34.35 7.46
CA PHE A 257 13.74 34.12 6.04
C PHE A 257 12.39 34.70 5.60
N ALA A 258 12.38 35.93 5.17
CA ALA A 258 11.16 36.64 4.74
C ALA A 258 11.28 37.24 3.34
N CYS A 259 10.22 37.14 2.55
CA CYS A 259 10.12 37.81 1.27
C CYS A 259 9.69 39.28 1.49
N PRO A 260 10.49 40.24 1.06
CA PRO A 260 10.16 41.69 1.26
C PRO A 260 8.91 42.13 0.46
N VAL A 261 8.56 41.41 -0.62
CA VAL A 261 7.47 41.78 -1.53
C VAL A 261 6.14 41.22 -1.06
N SER A 262 6.08 39.89 -0.72
CA SER A 262 4.82 39.22 -0.37
C SER A 262 4.57 39.10 1.13
N GLY A 263 5.58 39.42 1.97
CA GLY A 263 5.50 39.16 3.40
C GLY A 263 5.54 37.67 3.80
N PHE A 264 5.75 36.77 2.85
CA PHE A 264 5.93 35.35 3.12
C PHE A 264 7.16 35.13 3.99
N THR A 265 7.01 34.40 5.10
CA THR A 265 8.07 34.21 6.10
C THR A 265 8.20 32.72 6.43
N ILE A 266 9.44 32.26 6.59
CA ILE A 266 9.77 30.94 7.13
C ILE A 266 10.41 31.19 8.50
N PRO A 267 9.77 30.81 9.61
CA PRO A 267 10.24 31.17 10.95
C PRO A 267 11.59 30.50 11.27
N GLU A 268 11.76 29.25 10.93
CA GLU A 268 12.99 28.50 11.15
C GLU A 268 13.09 27.33 10.15
N ILE A 269 14.27 27.12 9.56
CA ILE A 269 14.53 25.99 8.66
C ILE A 269 15.20 24.88 9.45
N GLU A 270 14.40 24.03 10.06
CA GLU A 270 14.82 22.85 10.80
C GLU A 270 14.24 21.56 10.20
N PRO A 271 14.77 20.36 10.50
CA PRO A 271 14.25 19.10 9.94
C PRO A 271 12.78 18.84 10.25
N ARG A 272 12.20 19.40 11.32
CA ARG A 272 10.79 19.26 11.66
C ARG A 272 9.86 19.99 10.68
N LEU A 273 10.34 21.08 10.06
CA LEU A 273 9.60 21.80 9.02
C LEU A 273 9.25 20.90 7.83
N PHE A 274 10.08 19.91 7.54
CA PHE A 274 9.88 18.94 6.44
C PHE A 274 9.19 17.66 6.88
N SER A 275 8.62 17.59 8.08
CA SER A 275 7.92 16.42 8.59
C SER A 275 6.41 16.57 8.40
N PHE A 276 5.83 15.73 7.56
CA PHE A 276 4.37 15.66 7.42
C PHE A 276 3.67 14.95 8.61
N ASN A 277 4.45 14.44 9.58
CA ASN A 277 3.94 13.87 10.84
C ASN A 277 4.00 14.88 12.00
N ALA A 278 4.59 16.05 11.78
CA ALA A 278 4.70 17.09 12.79
C ALA A 278 3.80 18.29 12.41
N PRO A 279 3.07 18.92 13.35
CA PRO A 279 2.20 20.06 13.07
C PRO A 279 2.92 21.26 12.43
N LEU A 280 4.24 21.39 12.67
CA LEU A 280 5.05 22.44 12.10
C LEU A 280 5.16 22.32 10.58
N GLY A 281 5.28 21.10 10.05
CA GLY A 281 5.50 20.85 8.62
C GLY A 281 4.29 20.30 7.87
N ALA A 282 3.35 19.66 8.56
CA ALA A 282 2.19 19.04 7.94
C ALA A 282 1.24 20.08 7.31
N CYS A 283 0.75 19.80 6.12
CA CYS A 283 -0.32 20.59 5.51
C CYS A 283 -1.55 20.60 6.43
N PRO A 284 -2.09 21.77 6.82
CA PRO A 284 -3.20 21.83 7.78
C PRO A 284 -4.52 21.33 7.20
N GLU A 285 -4.73 21.36 5.87
CA GLU A 285 -5.97 20.92 5.24
C GLU A 285 -6.10 19.39 5.21
N CYS A 286 -5.02 18.67 4.88
CA CYS A 286 -5.01 17.21 4.81
C CYS A 286 -4.31 16.54 6.00
N ASP A 287 -3.92 17.31 7.01
CA ASP A 287 -3.19 16.84 8.19
C ASP A 287 -1.98 15.93 7.83
N GLY A 288 -1.26 16.30 6.78
CA GLY A 288 -0.08 15.57 6.31
C GLY A 288 -0.38 14.28 5.53
N LEU A 289 -1.64 14.00 5.19
CA LEU A 289 -2.02 12.81 4.41
C LEU A 289 -1.74 12.97 2.91
N GLY A 290 -1.75 14.20 2.39
CA GLY A 290 -1.56 14.51 0.98
C GLY A 290 -2.78 14.22 0.10
N VAL A 291 -3.85 13.66 0.67
CA VAL A 291 -5.07 13.33 -0.04
C VAL A 291 -6.28 13.83 0.74
N GLU A 292 -7.34 14.08 0.01
CA GLU A 292 -8.66 14.42 0.54
C GLU A 292 -9.65 13.31 0.16
N LEU A 293 -10.50 12.94 1.12
CA LEU A 293 -11.65 12.09 0.86
C LEU A 293 -12.77 12.96 0.30
N PHE A 294 -13.34 12.54 -0.80
CA PHE A 294 -14.51 13.19 -1.37
C PHE A 294 -15.54 12.16 -1.84
N PHE A 295 -16.81 12.54 -1.89
CA PHE A 295 -17.84 11.69 -2.45
C PHE A 295 -17.78 11.78 -3.98
N ASP A 296 -17.45 10.67 -4.64
CA ASP A 296 -17.27 10.61 -6.09
C ASP A 296 -18.63 10.46 -6.78
N GLU A 297 -18.99 11.42 -7.64
CA GLU A 297 -20.23 11.41 -8.42
C GLU A 297 -20.42 10.11 -9.21
N ARG A 298 -19.33 9.49 -9.70
CA ARG A 298 -19.38 8.23 -10.44
C ARG A 298 -19.75 7.04 -9.57
N LEU A 299 -19.45 7.10 -8.28
CA LEU A 299 -19.87 6.09 -7.30
C LEU A 299 -21.29 6.34 -6.81
N VAL A 300 -21.70 7.61 -6.76
CA VAL A 300 -23.08 8.01 -6.44
C VAL A 300 -24.04 7.65 -7.58
N VAL A 301 -23.59 7.81 -8.84
CA VAL A 301 -24.34 7.45 -10.06
C VAL A 301 -23.56 6.40 -10.86
N PRO A 302 -23.53 5.14 -10.44
CA PRO A 302 -22.74 4.11 -11.11
C PRO A 302 -23.32 3.66 -12.46
N ASP A 303 -24.62 3.87 -12.70
CA ASP A 303 -25.29 3.53 -13.94
C ASP A 303 -26.22 4.68 -14.39
N ALA A 304 -25.69 5.48 -15.29
CA ALA A 304 -26.42 6.62 -15.87
C ALA A 304 -27.55 6.21 -16.85
N ALA A 305 -27.65 4.94 -17.23
CA ALA A 305 -28.72 4.43 -18.05
C ALA A 305 -30.02 4.19 -17.27
N LEU A 306 -29.95 4.16 -15.93
CA LEU A 306 -31.10 4.03 -15.05
C LEU A 306 -31.82 5.38 -14.86
N ARG A 307 -33.12 5.29 -14.50
CA ARG A 307 -33.89 6.43 -14.00
C ARG A 307 -33.57 6.64 -12.51
N ILE A 308 -33.83 7.85 -11.98
CA ILE A 308 -33.60 8.13 -10.54
C ILE A 308 -34.51 7.22 -9.70
N ALA A 309 -35.77 7.04 -10.08
CA ALA A 309 -36.72 6.15 -9.39
C ALA A 309 -36.29 4.65 -9.41
N ASP A 310 -35.51 4.23 -10.42
CA ASP A 310 -34.99 2.87 -10.55
C ASP A 310 -33.62 2.68 -9.84
N GLY A 311 -33.11 3.74 -9.19
CA GLY A 311 -31.90 3.70 -8.39
C GLY A 311 -30.64 4.13 -9.14
N ALA A 312 -30.72 5.06 -10.08
CA ALA A 312 -29.57 5.73 -10.68
C ALA A 312 -28.71 6.36 -9.58
N LEU A 313 -29.33 7.01 -8.58
CA LEU A 313 -28.67 7.46 -7.36
C LEU A 313 -28.49 6.27 -6.39
N ALA A 314 -27.31 5.68 -6.37
CA ALA A 314 -27.03 4.48 -5.60
C ALA A 314 -27.30 4.60 -4.08
N PRO A 315 -27.05 5.75 -3.41
CA PRO A 315 -27.41 5.94 -2.00
C PRO A 315 -28.91 5.80 -1.73
N TRP A 316 -29.77 6.11 -2.73
CA TRP A 316 -31.22 6.03 -2.62
C TRP A 316 -31.82 4.68 -3.06
N ARG A 317 -30.99 3.79 -3.62
CA ARG A 317 -31.45 2.52 -4.24
C ARG A 317 -32.17 1.56 -3.27
N LYS A 318 -31.83 1.60 -1.98
CA LYS A 318 -32.47 0.77 -0.95
C LYS A 318 -33.77 1.38 -0.41
N GLY A 319 -34.03 2.65 -0.69
CA GLY A 319 -35.17 3.39 -0.19
C GLY A 319 -36.27 3.51 -1.25
N LYS A 320 -37.13 2.48 -1.39
CA LYS A 320 -38.43 2.65 -2.00
C LYS A 320 -39.41 3.40 -1.06
N SER A 321 -38.87 4.34 -0.29
CA SER A 321 -39.65 5.17 0.61
C SER A 321 -40.50 6.12 -0.23
N PRO A 322 -41.81 6.27 0.08
CA PRO A 322 -42.64 7.28 -0.56
C PRO A 322 -42.02 8.68 -0.52
N TYR A 323 -41.27 8.98 0.51
CA TYR A 323 -40.54 10.23 0.68
C TYR A 323 -39.57 10.54 -0.51
N PHE A 324 -38.76 9.57 -0.95
CA PHE A 324 -37.85 9.79 -2.07
C PHE A 324 -38.58 10.01 -3.39
N LEU A 325 -39.65 9.26 -3.64
CA LEU A 325 -40.46 9.43 -4.86
C LEU A 325 -41.10 10.81 -4.87
N GLN A 326 -41.69 11.27 -3.77
CA GLN A 326 -42.29 12.59 -3.63
C GLN A 326 -41.27 13.72 -3.76
N THR A 327 -40.02 13.47 -3.27
CA THR A 327 -38.93 14.41 -3.47
C THR A 327 -38.53 14.53 -4.95
N ILE A 328 -38.43 13.41 -5.67
CA ILE A 328 -38.12 13.40 -7.11
C ILE A 328 -39.23 14.12 -7.89
N GLU A 329 -40.49 13.86 -7.57
CA GLU A 329 -41.65 14.50 -8.21
C GLU A 329 -41.70 16.03 -7.98
N ALA A 330 -41.36 16.48 -6.78
CA ALA A 330 -41.30 17.91 -6.45
C ALA A 330 -40.19 18.62 -7.25
N ILE A 331 -39.01 18.02 -7.34
CA ILE A 331 -37.86 18.55 -8.10
C ILE A 331 -38.21 18.53 -9.59
N ALA A 332 -38.82 17.45 -10.09
CA ALA A 332 -39.24 17.32 -11.48
C ALA A 332 -40.25 18.38 -11.89
N LYS A 333 -41.23 18.69 -11.01
CA LYS A 333 -42.22 19.75 -11.24
C LYS A 333 -41.58 21.13 -11.24
N HIS A 334 -40.61 21.38 -10.36
CA HIS A 334 -39.94 22.68 -10.23
C HIS A 334 -39.07 22.99 -11.45
N TYR A 335 -38.30 22.01 -11.91
CA TYR A 335 -37.35 22.15 -13.03
C TYR A 335 -37.92 21.65 -14.39
N GLU A 336 -39.22 21.33 -14.44
CA GLU A 336 -39.98 20.99 -15.67
C GLU A 336 -39.33 19.83 -16.47
N PHE A 337 -38.96 18.71 -15.81
CA PHE A 337 -38.51 17.52 -16.51
C PHE A 337 -39.39 16.30 -16.19
N ASP A 338 -39.37 15.29 -17.07
CA ASP A 338 -40.09 14.04 -16.85
C ASP A 338 -39.34 13.14 -15.85
N PRO A 339 -39.93 12.75 -14.70
CA PRO A 339 -39.35 11.82 -13.74
C PRO A 339 -38.93 10.45 -14.32
N GLN A 340 -39.47 10.08 -15.49
CA GLN A 340 -39.14 8.83 -16.18
C GLN A 340 -37.90 8.93 -17.06
N THR A 341 -37.29 10.12 -17.17
CA THR A 341 -36.06 10.34 -17.93
C THR A 341 -34.87 9.59 -17.27
N ARG A 342 -34.05 8.98 -18.11
CA ARG A 342 -32.79 8.33 -17.63
C ARG A 342 -31.82 9.39 -17.17
N TRP A 343 -30.99 9.07 -16.19
CA TRP A 343 -30.01 10.00 -15.65
C TRP A 343 -29.15 10.69 -16.72
N LYS A 344 -28.58 9.92 -17.66
CA LYS A 344 -27.76 10.45 -18.75
C LYS A 344 -28.48 11.42 -19.70
N ASP A 345 -29.81 11.34 -19.78
CA ASP A 345 -30.66 12.14 -20.68
C ASP A 345 -31.27 13.36 -19.95
N LEU A 346 -31.00 13.49 -18.63
CA LEU A 346 -31.38 14.66 -17.84
C LEU A 346 -30.55 15.88 -18.20
N PRO A 347 -31.10 17.09 -18.17
CA PRO A 347 -30.32 18.32 -18.32
C PRO A 347 -29.22 18.41 -17.26
N ALA A 348 -28.04 18.91 -17.63
CA ALA A 348 -26.88 18.96 -16.74
C ALA A 348 -27.15 19.72 -15.43
N HIS A 349 -27.94 20.84 -15.49
CA HIS A 349 -28.33 21.59 -14.28
C HIS A 349 -29.21 20.77 -13.35
N VAL A 350 -30.07 19.91 -13.84
CA VAL A 350 -30.92 19.02 -13.02
C VAL A 350 -30.05 17.94 -12.35
N GLN A 351 -29.08 17.37 -13.08
CA GLN A 351 -28.12 16.44 -12.52
C GLN A 351 -27.34 17.09 -11.37
N GLN A 352 -26.89 18.35 -11.54
CA GLN A 352 -26.18 19.10 -10.50
C GLN A 352 -27.09 19.38 -9.29
N VAL A 353 -28.34 19.71 -9.49
CA VAL A 353 -29.34 19.88 -8.40
C VAL A 353 -29.44 18.59 -7.58
N PHE A 354 -29.57 17.43 -8.19
CA PHE A 354 -29.62 16.16 -7.45
C PHE A 354 -28.34 15.85 -6.70
N LEU A 355 -27.20 16.11 -7.30
CA LEU A 355 -25.91 15.81 -6.70
C LEU A 355 -25.52 16.81 -5.61
N HIS A 356 -25.59 18.11 -5.89
CA HIS A 356 -25.04 19.17 -5.05
C HIS A 356 -26.07 20.12 -4.43
N GLY A 357 -27.33 19.99 -4.78
CA GLY A 357 -28.42 20.79 -4.22
C GLY A 357 -28.88 21.94 -5.11
N SER A 358 -30.01 22.58 -4.70
CA SER A 358 -30.62 23.70 -5.44
C SER A 358 -30.04 25.08 -5.08
N GLY A 359 -29.01 25.13 -4.22
CA GLY A 359 -28.47 26.42 -3.73
C GLY A 359 -29.52 27.22 -2.99
N ASP A 360 -29.70 28.47 -3.40
CA ASP A 360 -30.71 29.38 -2.83
C ASP A 360 -32.13 29.21 -3.44
N ASP A 361 -32.28 28.31 -4.43
CA ASP A 361 -33.54 28.07 -5.11
C ASP A 361 -34.47 27.23 -4.23
N GLU A 362 -35.62 27.81 -3.84
CA GLU A 362 -36.56 27.14 -2.97
C GLU A 362 -37.57 26.30 -3.79
N ILE A 363 -37.64 25.02 -3.45
CA ILE A 363 -38.53 24.05 -4.07
C ILE A 363 -39.67 23.74 -3.13
N MET A 364 -40.91 23.73 -3.70
CA MET A 364 -42.10 23.37 -2.95
C MET A 364 -42.25 21.84 -2.88
N PHE A 365 -41.91 21.27 -1.72
CA PHE A 365 -42.10 19.85 -1.47
C PHE A 365 -43.50 19.59 -0.90
N ARG A 366 -44.14 18.54 -1.41
CA ARG A 366 -45.41 18.03 -0.91
C ARG A 366 -45.22 16.59 -0.46
N TYR A 367 -45.42 16.34 0.83
CA TYR A 367 -45.32 15.03 1.42
C TYR A 367 -46.69 14.54 1.90
N ASP A 368 -47.00 13.26 1.63
CA ASP A 368 -48.15 12.55 2.14
C ASP A 368 -47.69 11.39 3.04
N GLU A 369 -47.93 11.52 4.33
CA GLU A 369 -47.64 10.50 5.33
C GLU A 369 -48.95 9.89 5.85
N GLY A 370 -49.45 8.90 5.13
CA GLY A 370 -50.63 8.15 5.56
C GLY A 370 -51.94 8.97 5.70
N GLY A 371 -52.15 9.96 4.80
CA GLY A 371 -53.31 10.81 4.76
C GLY A 371 -53.12 12.19 5.40
N ARG A 372 -51.95 12.50 5.95
CA ARG A 372 -51.56 13.87 6.34
C ARG A 372 -50.69 14.46 5.27
N VAL A 373 -51.22 15.44 4.53
CA VAL A 373 -50.47 16.17 3.51
C VAL A 373 -49.92 17.46 4.09
N TYR A 374 -48.60 17.66 4.00
CA TYR A 374 -48.00 18.94 4.33
C TYR A 374 -47.12 19.44 3.17
N GLN A 375 -47.00 20.75 3.08
CA GLN A 375 -46.20 21.43 2.07
C GLN A 375 -45.11 22.25 2.76
N VAL A 376 -43.91 22.18 2.24
CA VAL A 376 -42.76 22.94 2.75
C VAL A 376 -41.96 23.51 1.57
N SER A 377 -41.74 24.85 1.59
CA SER A 377 -40.81 25.50 0.69
C SER A 377 -39.43 25.54 1.35
N ARG A 378 -38.43 24.92 0.70
CA ARG A 378 -37.07 24.93 1.13
C ARG A 378 -36.13 24.60 -0.02
N SER A 379 -34.85 24.97 0.12
CA SER A 379 -33.85 24.50 -0.79
C SER A 379 -33.60 22.99 -0.62
N PHE A 380 -33.21 22.36 -1.71
CA PHE A 380 -32.83 20.95 -1.71
C PHE A 380 -31.32 20.83 -1.43
N GLU A 381 -30.96 20.10 -0.38
CA GLU A 381 -29.56 19.98 0.09
C GLU A 381 -28.62 19.30 -0.94
N GLY A 382 -29.16 18.38 -1.78
CA GLY A 382 -28.37 17.51 -2.65
C GLY A 382 -27.94 16.21 -1.95
N VAL A 383 -27.64 15.20 -2.76
CA VAL A 383 -27.27 13.86 -2.26
C VAL A 383 -25.89 13.89 -1.64
N ILE A 384 -24.91 14.52 -2.27
CA ILE A 384 -23.52 14.58 -1.80
C ILE A 384 -23.40 15.40 -0.51
N PRO A 385 -23.86 16.66 -0.42
CA PRO A 385 -23.83 17.41 0.82
C PRO A 385 -24.59 16.72 1.99
N ASN A 386 -25.70 16.06 1.69
CA ASN A 386 -26.42 15.26 2.69
C ASN A 386 -25.58 14.11 3.23
N MET A 387 -24.85 13.40 2.34
CA MET A 387 -23.96 12.31 2.74
C MET A 387 -22.77 12.85 3.55
N GLU A 388 -22.16 13.98 3.15
CA GLU A 388 -21.07 14.63 3.87
C GLU A 388 -21.47 15.04 5.29
N ARG A 389 -22.62 15.68 5.43
CA ARG A 389 -23.16 16.08 6.73
C ARG A 389 -23.42 14.85 7.61
N ARG A 390 -24.13 13.85 7.09
CA ARG A 390 -24.43 12.62 7.82
C ARG A 390 -23.19 11.82 8.19
N TYR A 391 -22.17 11.80 7.34
CA TYR A 391 -20.91 11.14 7.63
C TYR A 391 -20.17 11.80 8.80
N ARG A 392 -20.23 13.13 8.90
CA ARG A 392 -19.66 13.88 10.03
C ARG A 392 -20.43 13.71 11.33
N GLU A 393 -21.76 13.68 11.25
CA GLU A 393 -22.64 13.70 12.42
C GLU A 393 -22.91 12.28 13.01
N THR A 394 -22.62 11.20 12.27
CA THR A 394 -22.96 9.85 12.72
C THR A 394 -21.91 9.26 13.68
N ASP A 395 -22.39 8.66 14.78
CA ASP A 395 -21.56 7.84 15.66
C ASP A 395 -21.58 6.35 15.28
N SER A 396 -22.42 5.96 14.31
CA SER A 396 -22.56 4.57 13.87
C SER A 396 -21.43 4.17 12.91
N ALA A 397 -20.58 3.23 13.31
CA ALA A 397 -19.54 2.66 12.46
C ALA A 397 -20.11 2.03 11.17
N TRP A 398 -21.29 1.38 11.26
CA TRP A 398 -21.95 0.80 10.09
C TRP A 398 -22.38 1.85 9.06
N VAL A 399 -22.91 3.00 9.52
CA VAL A 399 -23.33 4.11 8.63
C VAL A 399 -22.11 4.73 7.96
N ARG A 400 -21.00 4.89 8.70
CA ARG A 400 -19.72 5.35 8.12
C ARG A 400 -19.23 4.41 7.04
N GLU A 401 -19.16 3.10 7.32
CA GLU A 401 -18.74 2.08 6.35
C GLU A 401 -19.63 2.06 5.10
N GLU A 402 -20.94 2.28 5.24
CA GLU A 402 -21.85 2.38 4.08
C GLU A 402 -21.54 3.63 3.23
N PHE A 403 -21.22 4.78 3.84
CA PHE A 403 -20.88 6.00 3.11
C PHE A 403 -19.49 5.95 2.49
N GLU A 404 -18.52 5.31 3.13
CA GLU A 404 -17.16 5.11 2.59
C GLU A 404 -17.15 4.43 1.22
N ARG A 405 -18.19 3.67 0.91
CA ARG A 405 -18.38 3.04 -0.41
C ARG A 405 -18.57 4.03 -1.55
N TYR A 406 -18.94 5.26 -1.25
CA TYR A 406 -19.16 6.33 -2.22
C TYR A 406 -18.03 7.37 -2.20
N GLN A 407 -17.01 7.15 -1.38
CA GLN A 407 -15.85 8.03 -1.27
C GLN A 407 -14.70 7.54 -2.14
N ASN A 408 -13.93 8.50 -2.62
CA ASN A 408 -12.68 8.31 -3.31
C ASN A 408 -11.64 9.32 -2.81
N ASN A 409 -10.37 9.12 -3.17
CA ASN A 409 -9.27 10.00 -2.79
C ASN A 409 -8.88 10.87 -3.98
N ARG A 410 -8.60 12.15 -3.72
CA ARG A 410 -7.92 13.03 -4.66
C ARG A 410 -6.72 13.70 -3.98
N PRO A 411 -5.71 14.18 -4.74
CA PRO A 411 -4.65 14.99 -4.17
C PRO A 411 -5.23 16.20 -3.42
N CYS A 412 -4.69 16.49 -2.25
CA CYS A 412 -5.12 17.66 -1.47
C CYS A 412 -4.89 18.94 -2.27
N HIS A 413 -5.91 19.77 -2.40
CA HIS A 413 -5.87 20.99 -3.21
C HIS A 413 -4.87 22.02 -2.66
N ALA A 414 -4.71 22.10 -1.33
CA ALA A 414 -3.83 23.07 -0.68
C ALA A 414 -2.35 22.72 -0.86
N CYS A 415 -1.97 21.44 -0.72
CA CYS A 415 -0.57 21.03 -0.85
C CYS A 415 -0.22 20.34 -2.17
N GLY A 416 -1.17 20.20 -3.10
CA GLY A 416 -0.95 19.48 -4.36
C GLY A 416 -0.55 18.00 -4.21
N GLY A 417 -0.85 17.40 -3.06
CA GLY A 417 -0.47 16.02 -2.74
C GLY A 417 0.89 15.87 -2.04
N TYR A 418 1.63 16.97 -1.83
CA TYR A 418 2.97 16.94 -1.24
C TYR A 418 3.00 16.77 0.28
N ARG A 419 1.87 16.78 0.96
CA ARG A 419 1.70 16.54 2.42
C ARG A 419 2.21 17.65 3.33
N LEU A 420 2.95 18.63 2.82
CA LEU A 420 3.68 19.65 3.57
C LEU A 420 3.06 21.05 3.39
N LYS A 421 3.36 21.93 4.34
CA LYS A 421 3.05 23.36 4.25
C LYS A 421 3.85 24.04 3.16
N GLU A 422 3.36 25.20 2.71
CA GLU A 422 3.99 26.02 1.70
C GLU A 422 5.41 26.45 2.10
N GLU A 423 5.64 26.75 3.38
CA GLU A 423 6.95 27.13 3.92
C GLU A 423 8.01 26.03 3.73
N ALA A 424 7.62 24.76 3.90
CA ALA A 424 8.51 23.62 3.64
C ALA A 424 8.77 23.43 2.14
N LEU A 425 7.74 23.62 1.31
CA LEU A 425 7.83 23.50 -0.16
C LEU A 425 8.56 24.67 -0.80
N ALA A 426 8.69 25.78 -0.09
CA ALA A 426 9.46 26.95 -0.52
C ALA A 426 10.98 26.71 -0.46
N VAL A 427 11.46 25.70 0.30
CA VAL A 427 12.87 25.35 0.39
C VAL A 427 13.23 24.37 -0.71
N LYS A 428 14.22 24.72 -1.54
CA LYS A 428 14.56 23.96 -2.75
C LYS A 428 16.06 23.72 -2.87
N ILE A 429 16.41 22.68 -3.65
CA ILE A 429 17.78 22.35 -4.06
C ILE A 429 17.79 22.14 -5.56
N GLY A 430 18.78 22.70 -6.26
CA GLY A 430 18.93 22.59 -7.70
C GLY A 430 19.68 23.79 -8.30
N PRO A 431 19.83 23.85 -9.64
CA PRO A 431 20.50 24.94 -10.31
C PRO A 431 19.68 26.23 -10.21
N ALA A 432 20.26 27.29 -9.61
CA ALA A 432 19.57 28.54 -9.34
C ALA A 432 19.04 29.28 -10.59
N LYS A 433 19.59 28.97 -11.78
CA LYS A 433 19.18 29.57 -13.06
C LYS A 433 18.13 28.75 -13.82
N ASP A 434 17.92 27.52 -13.44
CA ASP A 434 16.98 26.59 -14.08
C ASP A 434 15.85 26.25 -13.09
N ARG A 435 14.71 26.94 -13.24
CA ARG A 435 13.57 26.80 -12.33
C ARG A 435 12.91 25.44 -12.39
N ASP A 436 13.00 24.75 -13.52
CA ASP A 436 12.38 23.43 -13.72
C ASP A 436 13.13 22.33 -12.96
N ASN A 437 14.47 22.51 -12.80
CA ASN A 437 15.32 21.60 -12.04
C ASN A 437 15.58 22.06 -10.59
N LEU A 438 14.90 23.12 -10.13
CA LEU A 438 14.96 23.61 -8.76
C LEU A 438 13.84 22.96 -7.94
N LEU A 439 14.14 21.89 -7.22
CA LEU A 439 13.17 21.00 -6.64
C LEU A 439 13.03 21.15 -5.13
N HIS A 440 11.81 21.06 -4.62
CA HIS A 440 11.53 20.91 -3.20
C HIS A 440 11.42 19.43 -2.81
N ILE A 441 11.49 19.14 -1.51
CA ILE A 441 11.47 17.77 -0.99
C ILE A 441 10.26 16.95 -1.49
N GLY A 442 9.07 17.58 -1.61
CA GLY A 442 7.86 16.92 -2.10
C GLY A 442 7.99 16.39 -3.53
N GLN A 443 8.67 17.14 -4.42
CA GLN A 443 8.94 16.71 -5.79
C GLN A 443 9.95 15.55 -5.81
N VAL A 444 11.02 15.65 -5.02
CA VAL A 444 12.05 14.61 -4.95
C VAL A 444 11.47 13.26 -4.48
N VAL A 445 10.56 13.26 -3.51
CA VAL A 445 9.95 12.00 -3.05
C VAL A 445 8.90 11.43 -4.00
N GLN A 446 8.39 12.24 -4.94
CA GLN A 446 7.52 11.75 -6.01
C GLN A 446 8.27 11.13 -7.18
N MET A 447 9.57 11.36 -7.30
CA MET A 447 10.42 10.69 -8.28
C MET A 447 10.45 9.19 -8.05
N SER A 448 10.67 8.43 -9.11
CA SER A 448 11.07 7.02 -9.00
C SER A 448 12.42 6.92 -8.28
N ILE A 449 12.69 5.78 -7.64
CA ILE A 449 13.96 5.53 -6.96
C ILE A 449 15.15 5.73 -7.91
N ARG A 450 14.99 5.34 -9.19
CA ARG A 450 16.00 5.55 -10.24
C ARG A 450 16.27 7.03 -10.47
N GLU A 451 15.22 7.83 -10.65
CA GLU A 451 15.34 9.28 -10.87
C GLU A 451 15.88 10.00 -9.63
N ALA A 452 15.40 9.61 -8.45
CA ALA A 452 15.89 10.17 -7.18
C ALA A 452 17.38 9.88 -6.98
N LEU A 453 17.86 8.67 -7.34
CA LEU A 453 19.28 8.31 -7.29
C LEU A 453 20.10 9.20 -8.23
N ALA A 454 19.66 9.36 -9.48
CA ALA A 454 20.33 10.22 -10.46
C ALA A 454 20.37 11.69 -9.99
N TRP A 455 19.27 12.17 -9.40
CA TRP A 455 19.19 13.52 -8.84
C TRP A 455 20.16 13.72 -7.67
N ILE A 456 20.25 12.75 -6.75
CA ILE A 456 21.17 12.78 -5.59
C ILE A 456 22.64 12.78 -6.08
N GLU A 457 22.95 12.04 -7.13
CA GLU A 457 24.30 12.02 -7.72
C GLU A 457 24.66 13.36 -8.37
N ALA A 458 23.68 14.04 -8.94
CA ALA A 458 23.87 15.37 -9.55
C ALA A 458 23.85 16.53 -8.54
N ALA A 459 23.23 16.35 -7.37
CA ALA A 459 23.02 17.40 -6.37
C ALA A 459 24.32 18.15 -5.94
N PRO A 460 25.49 17.50 -5.76
CA PRO A 460 26.72 18.20 -5.40
C PRO A 460 27.13 19.31 -6.38
N ALA A 461 26.82 19.17 -7.66
CA ALA A 461 27.15 20.16 -8.68
C ALA A 461 26.34 21.49 -8.51
N HIS A 462 25.23 21.44 -7.78
CA HIS A 462 24.31 22.56 -7.56
C HIS A 462 24.45 23.21 -6.17
N LEU A 463 25.30 22.68 -5.31
CA LEU A 463 25.55 23.17 -3.98
C LEU A 463 26.84 24.00 -3.94
N SER A 464 26.89 25.04 -3.09
CA SER A 464 28.14 25.74 -2.81
C SER A 464 29.15 24.82 -2.12
N GLN A 465 30.42 25.17 -2.13
CA GLN A 465 31.48 24.40 -1.48
C GLN A 465 31.17 24.10 0.00
N GLN A 466 30.72 25.11 0.73
CA GLN A 466 30.32 24.98 2.16
C GLN A 466 29.13 24.03 2.33
N LYS A 467 28.08 24.18 1.51
CA LYS A 467 26.90 23.31 1.55
C LYS A 467 27.25 21.88 1.14
N ASN A 468 28.18 21.66 0.23
CA ASN A 468 28.69 20.35 -0.14
C ASN A 468 29.41 19.65 1.01
N GLU A 469 30.24 20.36 1.77
CA GLU A 469 30.89 19.77 2.95
C GLU A 469 29.86 19.33 3.99
N ILE A 470 28.84 20.13 4.25
CA ILE A 470 27.77 19.81 5.18
C ILE A 470 26.95 18.60 4.66
N ALA A 471 26.61 18.59 3.37
CA ALA A 471 25.74 17.59 2.76
C ALA A 471 26.44 16.26 2.46
N ARG A 472 27.78 16.20 2.40
CA ARG A 472 28.55 15.03 1.94
C ARG A 472 28.17 13.73 2.61
N ALA A 473 28.08 13.71 3.93
CA ALA A 473 27.71 12.49 4.68
C ALA A 473 26.24 12.11 4.44
N ILE A 474 25.34 13.10 4.37
CA ILE A 474 23.91 12.89 4.15
C ILE A 474 23.67 12.34 2.75
N LEU A 475 24.29 12.93 1.72
CA LEU A 475 24.18 12.49 0.34
C LEU A 475 24.74 11.06 0.15
N LYS A 476 25.81 10.70 0.87
CA LYS A 476 26.36 9.35 0.87
C LYS A 476 25.31 8.34 1.36
N GLU A 477 24.71 8.59 2.52
CA GLU A 477 23.69 7.71 3.11
C GLU A 477 22.47 7.55 2.22
N ILE A 478 21.97 8.65 1.64
CA ILE A 478 20.82 8.59 0.74
C ILE A 478 21.16 7.78 -0.52
N ARG A 479 22.34 8.01 -1.11
CA ARG A 479 22.78 7.30 -2.31
C ARG A 479 22.91 5.80 -2.07
N GLU A 480 23.51 5.39 -0.94
CA GLU A 480 23.65 3.98 -0.60
C GLU A 480 22.29 3.30 -0.43
N ARG A 481 21.36 3.92 0.31
CA ARG A 481 20.01 3.36 0.51
C ARG A 481 19.19 3.30 -0.80
N LEU A 482 19.23 4.35 -1.63
CA LEU A 482 18.60 4.33 -2.95
C LEU A 482 19.24 3.27 -3.86
N GLY A 483 20.57 3.12 -3.80
CA GLY A 483 21.30 2.08 -4.52
C GLY A 483 20.85 0.67 -4.13
N PHE A 484 20.66 0.40 -2.84
CA PHE A 484 20.13 -0.91 -2.39
C PHE A 484 18.72 -1.18 -2.89
N LEU A 485 17.83 -0.18 -2.84
CA LEU A 485 16.48 -0.31 -3.39
C LEU A 485 16.49 -0.57 -4.91
N ASN A 486 17.38 0.09 -5.64
CA ASN A 486 17.59 -0.14 -7.07
C ASN A 486 18.08 -1.57 -7.34
N ASN A 487 19.02 -2.07 -6.54
CA ASN A 487 19.62 -3.40 -6.72
C ASN A 487 18.64 -4.55 -6.40
N VAL A 488 17.64 -4.33 -5.55
CA VAL A 488 16.59 -5.33 -5.30
C VAL A 488 15.40 -5.23 -6.27
N GLY A 489 15.55 -4.48 -7.37
CA GLY A 489 14.52 -4.39 -8.42
C GLY A 489 13.31 -3.53 -8.06
N LEU A 490 13.50 -2.47 -7.25
CA LEU A 490 12.45 -1.54 -6.83
C LEU A 490 12.63 -0.13 -7.44
N GLU A 491 13.43 0.01 -8.48
CA GLU A 491 13.76 1.28 -9.12
C GLU A 491 12.56 2.07 -9.64
N TYR A 492 11.45 1.40 -9.92
CA TYR A 492 10.21 2.00 -10.42
C TYR A 492 9.32 2.61 -9.33
N LEU A 493 9.53 2.26 -8.05
CA LEU A 493 8.74 2.80 -6.96
C LEU A 493 9.10 4.26 -6.68
N THR A 494 8.13 5.03 -6.17
CA THR A 494 8.36 6.37 -5.66
C THR A 494 8.53 6.35 -4.15
N LEU A 495 9.35 7.27 -3.58
CA LEU A 495 9.53 7.38 -2.14
C LEU A 495 8.25 7.81 -1.41
N SER A 496 7.35 8.52 -2.10
CA SER A 496 6.05 8.98 -1.58
C SER A 496 4.99 7.87 -1.53
N ARG A 497 5.21 6.72 -2.20
CA ARG A 497 4.24 5.64 -2.26
C ARG A 497 3.91 5.11 -0.87
N SER A 498 2.61 5.05 -0.55
CA SER A 498 2.13 4.55 0.73
C SER A 498 2.46 3.05 0.88
N SER A 499 2.96 2.66 2.06
CA SER A 499 3.27 1.27 2.37
C SER A 499 2.08 0.33 2.26
N GLY A 500 0.87 0.83 2.54
CA GLY A 500 -0.37 0.05 2.41
C GLY A 500 -0.78 -0.31 0.98
N THR A 501 -0.14 0.28 -0.04
CA THR A 501 -0.38 -0.01 -1.47
C THR A 501 0.66 -0.94 -2.09
N LEU A 502 1.67 -1.35 -1.31
CA LEU A 502 2.73 -2.23 -1.77
C LEU A 502 2.26 -3.68 -1.82
N SER A 503 2.76 -4.43 -2.77
CA SER A 503 2.64 -5.89 -2.77
C SER A 503 3.48 -6.50 -1.63
N GLY A 504 3.19 -7.76 -1.28
CA GLY A 504 3.96 -8.49 -0.27
C GLY A 504 5.46 -8.55 -0.60
N GLY A 505 5.80 -8.87 -1.85
CA GLY A 505 7.18 -8.92 -2.33
C GLY A 505 7.87 -7.55 -2.36
N GLU A 506 7.19 -6.47 -2.79
CA GLU A 506 7.74 -5.11 -2.73
C GLU A 506 8.09 -4.72 -1.30
N SER A 507 7.18 -4.97 -0.36
CA SER A 507 7.38 -4.66 1.05
C SER A 507 8.55 -5.44 1.66
N GLN A 508 8.67 -6.71 1.33
CA GLN A 508 9.75 -7.58 1.77
C GLN A 508 11.10 -7.07 1.26
N ARG A 509 11.20 -6.74 -0.03
CA ARG A 509 12.43 -6.20 -0.62
C ARG A 509 12.82 -4.83 -0.07
N ILE A 510 11.85 -3.97 0.28
CA ILE A 510 12.12 -2.72 0.98
C ILE A 510 12.77 -2.99 2.35
N ARG A 511 12.27 -3.96 3.11
CA ARG A 511 12.86 -4.37 4.39
C ARG A 511 14.27 -4.94 4.20
N LEU A 512 14.45 -5.80 3.19
CA LEU A 512 15.76 -6.34 2.84
C LEU A 512 16.76 -5.23 2.53
N ALA A 513 16.40 -4.28 1.68
CA ALA A 513 17.23 -3.15 1.33
C ALA A 513 17.59 -2.28 2.54
N SER A 514 16.63 -2.05 3.46
CA SER A 514 16.89 -1.31 4.71
C SER A 514 17.88 -2.04 5.62
N GLN A 515 17.78 -3.38 5.72
CA GLN A 515 18.69 -4.17 6.56
C GLN A 515 20.10 -4.24 5.98
N ILE A 516 20.24 -4.40 4.67
CA ILE A 516 21.55 -4.36 3.98
C ILE A 516 22.21 -3.00 4.19
N GLY A 517 21.45 -1.92 4.11
CA GLY A 517 21.91 -0.56 4.37
C GLY A 517 22.42 -0.32 5.79
N SER A 518 22.08 -1.18 6.75
CA SER A 518 22.58 -1.08 8.12
C SER A 518 24.04 -1.51 8.28
N GLY A 519 24.63 -2.23 7.30
CA GLY A 519 26.01 -2.68 7.30
C GLY A 519 26.36 -3.67 8.41
N LEU A 520 25.36 -4.40 8.92
CA LEU A 520 25.56 -5.38 9.99
C LEU A 520 26.34 -6.59 9.48
N THR A 521 27.27 -7.07 10.29
CA THR A 521 28.10 -8.26 10.02
C THR A 521 27.93 -9.29 11.13
N GLY A 522 28.12 -10.58 10.79
CA GLY A 522 27.98 -11.67 11.75
C GLY A 522 26.52 -11.93 12.19
N VAL A 523 25.55 -11.56 11.36
CA VAL A 523 24.11 -11.71 11.60
C VAL A 523 23.58 -12.92 10.85
N LEU A 524 22.55 -13.56 11.39
CA LEU A 524 21.75 -14.57 10.71
C LEU A 524 20.50 -13.92 10.08
N TYR A 525 20.45 -13.89 8.77
CA TYR A 525 19.26 -13.45 8.04
C TYR A 525 18.41 -14.65 7.63
N VAL A 526 17.12 -14.60 7.91
CA VAL A 526 16.14 -15.63 7.51
C VAL A 526 15.09 -14.98 6.64
N LEU A 527 15.00 -15.38 5.37
CA LEU A 527 14.12 -14.80 4.36
C LEU A 527 13.07 -15.81 3.90
N ASP A 528 11.83 -15.34 3.71
CA ASP A 528 10.71 -16.13 3.23
C ASP A 528 10.39 -15.75 1.78
N GLU A 529 10.75 -16.61 0.84
CA GLU A 529 10.47 -16.50 -0.60
C GLU A 529 10.71 -15.08 -1.18
N PRO A 530 11.95 -14.54 -1.08
CA PRO A 530 12.22 -13.16 -1.51
C PRO A 530 12.11 -12.93 -3.02
N SER A 531 12.09 -13.98 -3.85
CA SER A 531 11.91 -13.92 -5.31
C SER A 531 10.46 -13.66 -5.75
N ILE A 532 9.50 -13.66 -4.82
CA ILE A 532 8.07 -13.51 -5.14
C ILE A 532 7.76 -12.25 -5.96
N GLY A 533 7.00 -12.45 -7.05
CA GLY A 533 6.54 -11.37 -7.93
C GLY A 533 7.68 -10.72 -8.73
N LEU A 534 8.86 -11.36 -8.80
CA LEU A 534 9.97 -10.91 -9.62
C LEU A 534 9.95 -11.58 -11.01
N HIS A 535 10.24 -10.76 -12.01
CA HIS A 535 10.67 -11.27 -13.30
C HIS A 535 12.08 -11.86 -13.17
N GLN A 536 12.44 -12.85 -13.99
CA GLN A 536 13.76 -13.50 -13.91
C GLN A 536 14.94 -12.52 -13.96
N ARG A 537 14.84 -11.48 -14.79
CA ARG A 537 15.84 -10.40 -14.84
C ARG A 537 16.08 -9.75 -13.47
N ASP A 538 15.02 -9.51 -12.71
CA ASP A 538 15.11 -8.84 -11.42
C ASP A 538 15.53 -9.84 -10.33
N ASN A 539 15.24 -11.13 -10.51
CA ASN A 539 15.67 -12.21 -9.63
C ASN A 539 17.20 -12.37 -9.63
N ASP A 540 17.86 -12.28 -10.78
CA ASP A 540 19.33 -12.29 -10.88
C ASP A 540 19.97 -11.20 -10.03
N ARG A 541 19.41 -9.98 -10.00
CA ARG A 541 19.87 -8.87 -9.17
C ARG A 541 19.68 -9.15 -7.68
N LEU A 542 18.54 -9.74 -7.31
CA LEU A 542 18.26 -10.13 -5.94
C LEU A 542 19.29 -11.18 -5.44
N ILE A 543 19.56 -12.22 -6.23
CA ILE A 543 20.55 -13.25 -5.90
C ILE A 543 21.93 -12.61 -5.70
N GLY A 544 22.34 -11.70 -6.59
CA GLY A 544 23.59 -10.93 -6.45
C GLY A 544 23.63 -10.15 -5.13
N THR A 545 22.50 -9.56 -4.74
CA THR A 545 22.38 -8.81 -3.47
C THR A 545 22.51 -9.71 -2.25
N LEU A 546 21.88 -10.90 -2.27
CA LEU A 546 21.97 -11.88 -1.18
C LEU A 546 23.39 -12.45 -1.04
N LYS A 547 24.08 -12.68 -2.17
CA LYS A 547 25.51 -13.08 -2.17
C LYS A 547 26.40 -12.00 -1.57
N ASN A 548 26.16 -10.72 -1.89
CA ASN A 548 26.89 -9.61 -1.29
C ASN A 548 26.64 -9.54 0.23
N LEU A 549 25.42 -9.80 0.68
CA LEU A 549 25.09 -9.84 2.10
C LEU A 549 25.86 -10.98 2.83
N ARG A 550 25.92 -12.16 2.22
CA ARG A 550 26.74 -13.29 2.68
C ARG A 550 28.22 -12.92 2.73
N ASP A 551 28.76 -12.32 1.66
CA ASP A 551 30.18 -11.98 1.53
C ASP A 551 30.64 -10.92 2.56
N GLN A 552 29.71 -10.22 3.20
CA GLN A 552 29.98 -9.35 4.35
C GLN A 552 30.14 -10.14 5.67
N GLY A 553 30.17 -11.47 5.66
CA GLY A 553 30.30 -12.33 6.82
C GLY A 553 28.97 -12.57 7.55
N ASN A 554 27.87 -12.68 6.83
CA ASN A 554 26.55 -13.02 7.35
C ASN A 554 26.13 -14.41 6.88
N THR A 555 25.36 -15.11 7.72
CA THR A 555 24.67 -16.33 7.31
C THR A 555 23.31 -15.96 6.74
N VAL A 556 22.98 -16.42 5.55
CA VAL A 556 21.72 -16.11 4.87
C VAL A 556 20.96 -17.40 4.63
N ILE A 557 19.84 -17.60 5.33
CA ILE A 557 18.92 -18.72 5.13
C ILE A 557 17.72 -18.21 4.34
N VAL A 558 17.40 -18.88 3.25
CA VAL A 558 16.29 -18.51 2.37
C VAL A 558 15.37 -19.72 2.21
N VAL A 559 14.09 -19.54 2.53
CA VAL A 559 13.05 -20.51 2.14
C VAL A 559 12.65 -20.16 0.72
N GLU A 560 12.88 -21.06 -0.24
CA GLU A 560 12.70 -20.75 -1.67
C GLU A 560 12.30 -21.98 -2.52
N HIS A 561 11.68 -21.66 -3.66
CA HIS A 561 11.26 -22.61 -4.68
C HIS A 561 11.76 -22.25 -6.09
N ASP A 562 12.40 -21.10 -6.23
CA ASP A 562 12.97 -20.63 -7.50
C ASP A 562 14.19 -21.45 -7.90
N GLU A 563 14.21 -21.93 -9.14
CA GLU A 563 15.28 -22.80 -9.65
C GLU A 563 16.63 -22.09 -9.65
N ASP A 564 16.69 -20.82 -10.08
CA ASP A 564 17.94 -20.06 -10.17
C ASP A 564 18.51 -19.77 -8.79
N MET A 565 17.65 -19.47 -7.80
CA MET A 565 18.05 -19.28 -6.41
C MET A 565 18.63 -20.58 -5.84
N ILE A 566 17.97 -21.73 -6.06
CA ILE A 566 18.44 -23.04 -5.58
C ILE A 566 19.78 -23.39 -6.23
N ARG A 567 19.94 -23.20 -7.55
CA ARG A 567 21.18 -23.52 -8.28
C ARG A 567 22.36 -22.62 -7.88
N GLN A 568 22.10 -21.41 -7.42
CA GLN A 568 23.12 -20.43 -7.03
C GLN A 568 23.40 -20.39 -5.55
N ALA A 569 22.73 -21.21 -4.73
CA ALA A 569 22.99 -21.36 -3.31
C ALA A 569 24.34 -22.05 -3.05
N ASP A 570 24.94 -21.80 -1.91
CA ASP A 570 26.13 -22.52 -1.45
C ASP A 570 25.76 -23.89 -0.88
N TYR A 571 24.61 -23.96 -0.21
CA TYR A 571 24.07 -25.18 0.39
C TYR A 571 22.55 -25.23 0.32
N VAL A 572 21.99 -26.44 0.18
CA VAL A 572 20.54 -26.65 0.05
C VAL A 572 20.07 -27.73 1.00
N PHE A 573 18.91 -27.53 1.63
CA PHE A 573 18.15 -28.55 2.35
C PHE A 573 16.83 -28.76 1.67
N ASP A 574 16.52 -30.00 1.28
CA ASP A 574 15.23 -30.41 0.75
C ASP A 574 14.39 -31.09 1.82
N ILE A 575 13.27 -30.43 2.21
CA ILE A 575 12.37 -30.89 3.28
C ILE A 575 11.15 -31.58 2.68
N GLY A 576 10.89 -32.79 3.11
CA GLY A 576 9.81 -33.61 2.56
C GLY A 576 9.54 -34.88 3.39
N PRO A 577 9.24 -35.99 2.71
CA PRO A 577 8.97 -36.16 1.26
C PRO A 577 7.60 -35.68 0.80
N GLY A 578 6.69 -35.36 1.73
CA GLY A 578 5.32 -34.95 1.45
C GLY A 578 4.99 -33.63 2.17
N ALA A 579 3.71 -33.30 2.25
CA ALA A 579 3.16 -32.16 2.95
C ALA A 579 2.46 -32.55 4.26
N GLY A 580 2.35 -31.66 5.22
CA GLY A 580 1.68 -31.90 6.51
C GLY A 580 2.29 -33.07 7.26
N VAL A 581 1.46 -34.02 7.65
CA VAL A 581 1.90 -35.24 8.40
C VAL A 581 2.85 -36.13 7.61
N HIS A 582 2.88 -36.02 6.29
CA HIS A 582 3.78 -36.76 5.41
C HIS A 582 5.12 -36.05 5.15
N GLY A 583 5.26 -34.83 5.66
CA GLY A 583 6.50 -34.01 5.59
C GLY A 583 7.35 -34.10 6.83
N GLY A 584 8.13 -33.04 7.05
CA GLY A 584 8.88 -32.81 8.28
C GLY A 584 10.19 -33.59 8.41
N GLN A 585 10.73 -34.11 7.31
CA GLN A 585 12.01 -34.82 7.27
C GLN A 585 12.98 -34.14 6.30
N VAL A 586 14.27 -34.22 6.57
CA VAL A 586 15.31 -33.85 5.60
C VAL A 586 15.46 -35.01 4.61
N VAL A 587 15.04 -34.80 3.36
CA VAL A 587 15.12 -35.80 2.29
C VAL A 587 16.51 -35.83 1.69
N SER A 588 17.07 -34.64 1.46
CA SER A 588 18.41 -34.47 0.88
C SER A 588 19.02 -33.17 1.37
N HIS A 589 20.33 -33.10 1.46
CA HIS A 589 21.07 -31.87 1.79
C HIS A 589 22.47 -31.90 1.17
N GLY A 590 23.01 -30.73 0.84
CA GLY A 590 24.33 -30.62 0.24
C GLY A 590 24.39 -29.46 -0.75
N LYS A 591 25.35 -29.49 -1.66
CA LYS A 591 25.46 -28.54 -2.76
C LYS A 591 24.34 -28.76 -3.77
N PRO A 592 23.93 -27.75 -4.59
CA PRO A 592 22.89 -27.88 -5.58
C PRO A 592 23.05 -29.07 -6.52
N GLU A 593 24.32 -29.38 -6.91
CA GLU A 593 24.64 -30.52 -7.77
C GLU A 593 24.39 -31.88 -7.08
N GLU A 594 24.61 -31.92 -5.77
CA GLU A 594 24.38 -33.14 -4.96
C GLU A 594 22.88 -33.40 -4.82
N ILE A 595 22.10 -32.35 -4.61
CA ILE A 595 20.63 -32.44 -4.59
C ILE A 595 20.10 -32.91 -5.98
N ALA A 596 20.62 -32.36 -7.08
CA ALA A 596 20.22 -32.75 -8.43
C ALA A 596 20.56 -34.22 -8.74
N ALA A 597 21.60 -34.76 -8.12
CA ALA A 597 21.99 -36.18 -8.29
C ALA A 597 21.18 -37.14 -7.41
N ASP A 598 20.45 -36.63 -6.40
CA ASP A 598 19.69 -37.46 -5.47
C ASP A 598 18.29 -37.80 -6.03
N ALA A 599 18.10 -39.04 -6.44
CA ALA A 599 16.82 -39.54 -6.95
C ALA A 599 15.68 -39.54 -5.93
N ALA A 600 16.00 -39.49 -4.61
CA ALA A 600 14.99 -39.43 -3.56
C ALA A 600 14.39 -38.02 -3.42
N SER A 601 15.15 -36.99 -3.80
CA SER A 601 14.72 -35.61 -3.77
C SER A 601 13.82 -35.27 -4.95
N LEU A 602 12.59 -34.86 -4.68
CA LEU A 602 11.68 -34.38 -5.71
C LEU A 602 12.18 -33.08 -6.34
N THR A 603 12.74 -32.18 -5.54
CA THR A 603 13.43 -30.98 -6.03
C THR A 603 14.59 -31.36 -6.92
N GLY A 604 15.39 -32.34 -6.52
CA GLY A 604 16.54 -32.86 -7.30
C GLY A 604 16.11 -33.42 -8.67
N GLN A 605 15.01 -34.13 -8.75
CA GLN A 605 14.46 -34.63 -10.00
C GLN A 605 14.12 -33.50 -11.00
N TYR A 606 13.55 -32.38 -10.52
CA TYR A 606 13.29 -31.19 -11.35
C TYR A 606 14.59 -30.50 -11.76
N LEU A 607 15.54 -30.35 -10.84
CA LEU A 607 16.84 -29.73 -11.13
C LEU A 607 17.67 -30.56 -12.14
N ALA A 608 17.56 -31.90 -12.10
CA ALA A 608 18.22 -32.82 -13.04
C ALA A 608 17.50 -32.91 -14.39
N GLY A 609 16.29 -32.37 -14.54
CA GLY A 609 15.46 -32.46 -15.74
C GLY A 609 14.87 -33.85 -15.96
N THR A 610 14.96 -34.78 -14.97
CA THR A 610 14.32 -36.11 -15.05
C THR A 610 12.80 -36.02 -14.86
N ARG A 611 12.36 -34.92 -14.26
CA ARG A 611 10.96 -34.52 -14.10
C ARG A 611 10.80 -33.09 -14.57
N GLU A 612 9.81 -32.81 -15.39
CA GLU A 612 9.57 -31.47 -15.92
C GLU A 612 8.08 -31.19 -16.13
N ILE A 613 7.71 -29.94 -16.20
CA ILE A 613 6.39 -29.49 -16.67
C ILE A 613 6.49 -29.41 -18.20
N ALA A 614 5.79 -30.29 -18.87
CA ALA A 614 5.89 -30.42 -20.32
C ALA A 614 5.32 -29.19 -21.07
N VAL A 615 5.97 -28.82 -22.18
CA VAL A 615 5.40 -27.87 -23.14
C VAL A 615 4.29 -28.57 -23.92
N PRO A 616 3.07 -28.00 -24.03
CA PRO A 616 1.99 -28.60 -24.80
C PRO A 616 2.40 -28.81 -26.27
N ALA A 617 2.18 -30.04 -26.80
CA ALA A 617 2.48 -30.38 -28.20
C ALA A 617 1.68 -29.51 -29.20
N GLU A 618 0.43 -29.23 -28.86
CA GLU A 618 -0.43 -28.32 -29.63
C GLU A 618 -1.06 -27.26 -28.70
N ARG A 619 -1.09 -26.01 -29.16
CA ARG A 619 -1.76 -24.96 -28.47
C ARG A 619 -3.22 -24.84 -28.89
N ARG A 620 -4.12 -24.51 -27.96
CA ARG A 620 -5.55 -24.36 -28.22
C ARG A 620 -5.80 -23.20 -29.20
N LYS A 621 -6.69 -23.45 -30.17
CA LYS A 621 -7.09 -22.42 -31.17
C LYS A 621 -8.08 -21.41 -30.58
N GLY A 622 -8.72 -21.73 -29.45
CA GLY A 622 -9.77 -20.92 -28.85
C GLY A 622 -11.06 -20.93 -29.67
N ASN A 623 -12.00 -20.09 -29.28
CA ASN A 623 -13.33 -19.97 -29.91
C ASN A 623 -13.43 -18.84 -30.96
N LYS A 624 -12.33 -18.25 -31.36
CA LYS A 624 -12.22 -17.11 -32.31
C LYS A 624 -12.88 -15.81 -31.80
N LYS A 625 -13.32 -15.76 -30.56
CA LYS A 625 -13.85 -14.54 -29.93
C LYS A 625 -12.76 -13.92 -29.07
N MET A 626 -12.85 -12.62 -28.84
CA MET A 626 -11.86 -11.88 -28.04
C MET A 626 -12.52 -10.79 -27.22
N ILE A 627 -11.88 -10.41 -26.16
CA ILE A 627 -12.14 -9.16 -25.42
C ILE A 627 -11.04 -8.19 -25.81
N THR A 628 -11.43 -6.99 -26.25
CA THR A 628 -10.47 -5.93 -26.59
C THR A 628 -10.58 -4.82 -25.58
N VAL A 629 -9.49 -4.56 -24.86
CA VAL A 629 -9.30 -3.35 -24.04
C VAL A 629 -8.76 -2.27 -24.99
N VAL A 630 -9.42 -1.10 -25.03
CA VAL A 630 -9.08 -0.01 -25.96
C VAL A 630 -8.57 1.19 -25.17
N LYS A 631 -7.35 1.63 -25.45
CA LYS A 631 -6.69 2.81 -24.91
C LYS A 631 -6.78 2.88 -23.39
N ALA A 632 -6.22 1.89 -22.71
CA ALA A 632 -6.08 1.92 -21.26
C ALA A 632 -4.96 2.89 -20.85
N THR A 633 -5.26 3.81 -19.92
CA THR A 633 -4.36 4.89 -19.47
C THR A 633 -4.21 4.93 -17.95
N GLY A 634 -4.62 3.87 -17.24
CA GLY A 634 -4.49 3.79 -15.79
C GLY A 634 -3.04 3.69 -15.33
N ASN A 635 -2.69 4.40 -14.28
CA ASN A 635 -1.33 4.43 -13.70
C ASN A 635 -0.26 4.70 -14.77
N ASN A 636 0.64 3.74 -15.00
CA ASN A 636 1.71 3.85 -15.98
C ASN A 636 1.34 3.38 -17.40
N LEU A 637 0.10 2.93 -17.65
CA LEU A 637 -0.30 2.46 -18.98
C LEU A 637 -0.35 3.62 -19.99
N GLN A 638 0.24 3.40 -21.15
CA GLN A 638 0.39 4.39 -22.23
C GLN A 638 -0.52 4.03 -23.41
N ASP A 639 -1.81 4.43 -23.35
CA ASP A 639 -2.81 4.20 -24.42
C ASP A 639 -2.87 2.74 -24.90
N VAL A 640 -2.81 1.78 -23.97
CA VAL A 640 -2.71 0.36 -24.30
C VAL A 640 -4.00 -0.15 -24.93
N THR A 641 -3.86 -0.70 -26.13
CA THR A 641 -4.92 -1.46 -26.82
C THR A 641 -4.45 -2.89 -27.00
N VAL A 642 -5.22 -3.87 -26.48
CA VAL A 642 -4.82 -5.28 -26.49
C VAL A 642 -6.02 -6.21 -26.51
N ASP A 643 -5.85 -7.35 -27.19
CA ASP A 643 -6.84 -8.41 -27.34
C ASP A 643 -6.56 -9.58 -26.40
N PHE A 644 -7.60 -10.01 -25.66
CA PHE A 644 -7.60 -11.22 -24.86
C PHE A 644 -8.44 -12.29 -25.58
N PRO A 645 -7.82 -13.30 -26.20
CA PRO A 645 -8.55 -14.36 -26.91
C PRO A 645 -9.31 -15.25 -25.92
N LEU A 646 -10.59 -15.55 -26.23
CA LEU A 646 -11.45 -16.36 -25.38
C LEU A 646 -11.30 -17.86 -25.65
N GLY A 647 -11.56 -18.66 -24.59
CA GLY A 647 -11.39 -20.11 -24.64
C GLY A 647 -9.93 -20.54 -24.71
N LYS A 648 -9.05 -19.74 -24.12
CA LYS A 648 -7.60 -19.97 -24.05
C LYS A 648 -7.05 -19.79 -22.64
N PHE A 649 -5.88 -20.33 -22.40
CA PHE A 649 -5.03 -20.04 -21.27
C PHE A 649 -4.10 -18.87 -21.66
N VAL A 650 -4.36 -17.68 -21.13
CA VAL A 650 -3.65 -16.43 -21.45
C VAL A 650 -2.76 -16.04 -20.28
N CYS A 651 -1.47 -15.86 -20.53
CA CYS A 651 -0.56 -15.28 -19.55
C CYS A 651 -0.24 -13.82 -19.87
N VAL A 652 -0.36 -12.97 -18.86
CA VAL A 652 0.11 -11.58 -18.88
C VAL A 652 1.44 -11.54 -18.17
N THR A 653 2.49 -11.22 -18.91
CA THR A 653 3.90 -11.30 -18.48
C THR A 653 4.58 -9.94 -18.54
N GLY A 654 5.83 -9.87 -18.10
CA GLY A 654 6.67 -8.68 -18.19
C GLY A 654 7.31 -8.32 -16.85
N VAL A 655 8.19 -7.35 -16.88
CA VAL A 655 8.98 -6.92 -15.72
C VAL A 655 8.10 -6.42 -14.55
N SER A 656 8.68 -6.40 -13.34
CA SER A 656 8.00 -5.85 -12.17
C SER A 656 7.69 -4.37 -12.37
N GLY A 657 6.48 -3.92 -11.99
CA GLY A 657 6.03 -2.54 -12.23
C GLY A 657 5.68 -2.18 -13.68
N GLY A 658 5.69 -3.14 -14.63
CA GLY A 658 5.40 -2.90 -16.05
C GLY A 658 3.95 -2.52 -16.38
N GLY A 659 3.00 -2.68 -15.44
CA GLY A 659 1.57 -2.35 -15.64
C GLY A 659 0.63 -3.55 -15.76
N LYS A 660 1.10 -4.79 -15.54
CA LYS A 660 0.32 -6.04 -15.64
C LYS A 660 -0.99 -5.99 -14.84
N SER A 661 -0.89 -5.74 -13.55
CA SER A 661 -2.07 -5.71 -12.66
C SER A 661 -2.98 -4.51 -12.98
N THR A 662 -2.43 -3.38 -13.42
CA THR A 662 -3.22 -2.22 -13.87
C THR A 662 -4.07 -2.59 -15.09
N LEU A 663 -3.51 -3.26 -16.09
CA LEU A 663 -4.25 -3.69 -17.27
C LEU A 663 -5.28 -4.77 -16.93
N THR A 664 -4.85 -5.80 -16.21
CA THR A 664 -5.65 -7.03 -16.03
C THR A 664 -6.68 -6.88 -14.91
N ILE A 665 -6.27 -6.34 -13.74
CA ILE A 665 -7.14 -6.24 -12.57
C ILE A 665 -7.86 -4.89 -12.54
N GLU A 666 -7.11 -3.79 -12.55
CA GLU A 666 -7.71 -2.46 -12.39
C GLU A 666 -8.56 -2.04 -13.59
N THR A 667 -8.17 -2.41 -14.81
CA THR A 667 -8.91 -2.05 -16.03
C THR A 667 -9.88 -3.17 -16.44
N LEU A 668 -9.38 -4.35 -16.82
CA LEU A 668 -10.22 -5.42 -17.39
C LEU A 668 -11.18 -6.03 -16.36
N PHE A 669 -10.65 -6.52 -15.22
CA PHE A 669 -11.49 -7.19 -14.22
C PHE A 669 -12.54 -6.26 -13.63
N LYS A 670 -12.14 -5.06 -13.17
CA LYS A 670 -13.10 -4.14 -12.52
C LYS A 670 -14.19 -3.70 -13.49
N THR A 671 -13.86 -3.41 -14.76
CA THR A 671 -14.89 -3.05 -15.78
C THR A 671 -15.81 -4.24 -16.08
N ALA A 672 -15.25 -5.43 -16.27
CA ALA A 672 -16.03 -6.62 -16.52
C ALA A 672 -16.92 -6.99 -15.32
N SER A 673 -16.39 -6.90 -14.11
CA SER A 673 -17.14 -7.16 -12.87
C SER A 673 -18.29 -6.17 -12.67
N MET A 674 -18.07 -4.91 -12.99
CA MET A 674 -19.14 -3.90 -12.95
C MET A 674 -20.25 -4.20 -13.96
N ARG A 675 -19.90 -4.57 -15.20
CA ARG A 675 -20.87 -4.82 -16.27
C ARG A 675 -21.58 -6.17 -16.15
N LEU A 676 -20.86 -7.24 -15.78
CA LEU A 676 -21.37 -8.61 -15.74
C LEU A 676 -21.89 -9.02 -14.38
N ASN A 677 -21.20 -8.64 -13.31
CA ASN A 677 -21.54 -9.05 -11.94
C ASN A 677 -22.29 -7.98 -11.15
N GLY A 678 -22.47 -6.77 -11.71
CA GLY A 678 -23.07 -5.63 -11.01
C GLY A 678 -22.25 -5.13 -9.81
N ALA A 679 -20.92 -5.37 -9.82
CA ALA A 679 -20.04 -4.94 -8.75
C ALA A 679 -19.89 -3.41 -8.75
N ARG A 680 -19.70 -2.84 -7.56
CA ARG A 680 -19.47 -1.40 -7.36
C ARG A 680 -17.99 -1.17 -7.14
N GLN A 681 -17.27 -0.97 -8.22
CA GLN A 681 -15.83 -0.72 -8.20
C GLN A 681 -15.52 0.34 -9.23
N THR A 682 -14.53 1.20 -8.98
CA THR A 682 -14.07 2.17 -9.96
C THR A 682 -12.96 1.53 -10.77
N PRO A 683 -13.15 1.25 -12.07
CA PRO A 683 -12.10 0.75 -12.92
C PRO A 683 -11.07 1.83 -13.25
N ALA A 684 -9.85 1.42 -13.59
CA ALA A 684 -8.88 2.32 -14.18
C ALA A 684 -9.36 2.82 -15.55
N PRO A 685 -8.99 4.04 -15.96
CA PRO A 685 -9.50 4.66 -17.18
C PRO A 685 -9.09 3.91 -18.44
N CYS A 686 -10.05 3.71 -19.33
CA CYS A 686 -9.86 3.23 -20.70
C CYS A 686 -11.00 3.81 -21.58
N GLU A 687 -10.79 3.84 -22.89
CA GLU A 687 -11.83 4.33 -23.80
C GLU A 687 -13.05 3.40 -23.78
N THR A 688 -12.85 2.10 -23.96
CA THR A 688 -13.90 1.08 -23.91
C THR A 688 -13.32 -0.33 -23.78
N ILE A 689 -14.17 -1.28 -23.35
CA ILE A 689 -13.90 -2.72 -23.44
C ILE A 689 -14.98 -3.36 -24.28
N LYS A 690 -14.57 -4.02 -25.39
CA LYS A 690 -15.43 -4.72 -26.34
C LYS A 690 -15.40 -6.23 -26.06
N GLY A 691 -16.45 -6.95 -26.45
CA GLY A 691 -16.49 -8.42 -26.39
C GLY A 691 -16.96 -9.01 -25.07
N LEU A 692 -17.34 -8.19 -24.07
CA LEU A 692 -17.86 -8.66 -22.78
C LEU A 692 -19.19 -9.42 -22.91
N GLU A 693 -19.96 -9.20 -23.98
CA GLU A 693 -21.20 -9.91 -24.30
C GLU A 693 -20.98 -11.43 -24.54
N HIS A 694 -19.75 -11.85 -24.76
CA HIS A 694 -19.41 -13.28 -24.93
C HIS A 694 -19.26 -14.02 -23.61
N LEU A 695 -19.26 -13.32 -22.48
CA LEU A 695 -19.08 -13.85 -21.14
C LEU A 695 -20.37 -13.79 -20.32
N ASP A 696 -20.50 -14.73 -19.38
CA ASP A 696 -21.58 -14.73 -18.40
C ASP A 696 -21.17 -14.04 -17.10
N LYS A 697 -19.92 -14.21 -16.68
CA LYS A 697 -19.37 -13.66 -15.45
C LYS A 697 -17.84 -13.56 -15.50
N VAL A 698 -17.30 -12.76 -14.60
CA VAL A 698 -15.86 -12.68 -14.33
C VAL A 698 -15.59 -13.01 -12.87
N ILE A 699 -14.52 -13.73 -12.60
CA ILE A 699 -14.12 -14.16 -11.25
C ILE A 699 -12.65 -13.83 -11.08
N ASP A 700 -12.36 -13.08 -10.01
CA ASP A 700 -11.01 -12.78 -9.53
C ASP A 700 -10.63 -13.77 -8.44
N ILE A 701 -9.49 -14.42 -8.60
CA ILE A 701 -8.91 -15.37 -7.65
C ILE A 701 -7.59 -14.78 -7.17
N ASP A 702 -7.69 -13.89 -6.19
CA ASP A 702 -6.58 -13.17 -5.59
C ASP A 702 -6.01 -13.88 -4.34
N GLN A 703 -4.87 -13.41 -3.85
CA GLN A 703 -4.18 -13.92 -2.67
C GLN A 703 -4.72 -13.40 -1.33
N ARG A 704 -5.75 -12.53 -1.34
CA ARG A 704 -6.35 -11.99 -0.11
C ARG A 704 -6.95 -13.11 0.74
N PRO A 705 -6.89 -13.01 2.07
CA PRO A 705 -7.46 -14.02 2.96
C PRO A 705 -8.93 -14.32 2.63
N ILE A 706 -9.35 -15.59 2.79
CA ILE A 706 -10.73 -16.03 2.59
C ILE A 706 -11.72 -15.51 3.64
N GLY A 707 -11.23 -14.81 4.65
CA GLY A 707 -12.00 -14.13 5.69
C GLY A 707 -11.09 -13.38 6.65
N ARG A 708 -11.68 -12.43 7.40
CA ARG A 708 -10.96 -11.54 8.32
C ARG A 708 -11.01 -12.00 9.78
N THR A 709 -11.75 -13.06 10.09
CA THR A 709 -11.99 -13.53 11.45
C THR A 709 -11.56 -14.99 11.62
N PRO A 710 -11.21 -15.43 12.83
CA PRO A 710 -10.90 -16.83 13.13
C PRO A 710 -12.02 -17.83 12.80
N ARG A 711 -13.25 -17.37 12.58
CA ARG A 711 -14.40 -18.18 12.18
C ARG A 711 -14.39 -18.57 10.73
N SER A 712 -13.73 -17.80 9.88
CA SER A 712 -13.56 -18.14 8.47
C SER A 712 -12.55 -19.27 8.33
N ASN A 713 -12.88 -20.30 7.56
CA ASN A 713 -12.03 -21.44 7.31
C ASN A 713 -12.36 -22.09 5.94
N PRO A 714 -11.56 -23.04 5.43
CA PRO A 714 -11.80 -23.71 4.16
C PRO A 714 -13.21 -24.32 4.03
N ALA A 715 -13.72 -24.97 5.09
CA ALA A 715 -15.06 -25.58 5.06
C ALA A 715 -16.18 -24.55 4.91
N THR A 716 -16.09 -23.40 5.61
CA THR A 716 -17.10 -22.34 5.50
C THR A 716 -17.05 -21.65 4.15
N TYR A 717 -15.85 -21.39 3.63
CA TYR A 717 -15.65 -20.68 2.37
C TYR A 717 -16.10 -21.51 1.16
N THR A 718 -15.76 -22.80 1.10
CA THR A 718 -16.17 -23.72 0.02
C THR A 718 -17.63 -24.13 0.12
N GLY A 719 -18.27 -23.83 1.26
CA GLY A 719 -19.62 -24.26 1.57
C GLY A 719 -19.73 -25.74 1.97
N ALA A 720 -18.62 -26.40 2.32
CA ALA A 720 -18.61 -27.78 2.84
C ALA A 720 -19.19 -27.86 4.26
N PHE A 721 -19.12 -26.78 5.02
CA PHE A 721 -19.59 -26.76 6.41
C PHE A 721 -21.11 -26.93 6.53
N THR A 722 -21.90 -26.47 5.57
CA THR A 722 -23.35 -26.64 5.59
C THR A 722 -23.75 -28.12 5.52
N PRO A 723 -23.35 -28.94 4.53
CA PRO A 723 -23.66 -30.35 4.50
C PRO A 723 -23.04 -31.14 5.67
N ILE A 724 -21.88 -30.71 6.22
CA ILE A 724 -21.33 -31.35 7.45
C ILE A 724 -22.30 -31.14 8.63
N ARG A 725 -22.81 -29.92 8.86
CA ARG A 725 -23.78 -29.65 9.93
C ARG A 725 -25.09 -30.39 9.74
N ASP A 726 -25.59 -30.45 8.51
CA ASP A 726 -26.81 -31.20 8.17
C ASP A 726 -26.64 -32.68 8.41
N TRP A 727 -25.46 -33.23 8.10
CA TRP A 727 -25.09 -34.61 8.39
C TRP A 727 -25.14 -34.92 9.89
N PHE A 728 -24.47 -34.09 10.71
CA PHE A 728 -24.47 -34.26 12.17
C PHE A 728 -25.87 -34.12 12.78
N ALA A 729 -26.68 -33.19 12.30
CA ALA A 729 -28.06 -33.02 12.74
C ALA A 729 -28.96 -34.17 12.33
N GLY A 730 -28.60 -34.89 11.26
CA GLY A 730 -29.27 -36.08 10.76
C GLY A 730 -29.01 -37.34 11.60
N LEU A 731 -27.98 -37.37 12.45
CA LEU A 731 -27.61 -38.53 13.24
C LEU A 731 -28.69 -38.91 14.25
N PRO A 732 -28.87 -40.20 14.58
CA PRO A 732 -29.90 -40.66 15.53
C PRO A 732 -29.82 -39.95 16.88
N GLU A 733 -28.63 -39.80 17.42
CA GLU A 733 -28.39 -39.13 18.71
C GLU A 733 -28.79 -37.65 18.68
N ALA A 734 -28.44 -36.92 17.60
CA ALA A 734 -28.83 -35.53 17.45
C ALA A 734 -30.33 -35.35 17.33
N LYS A 735 -30.99 -36.24 16.59
CA LYS A 735 -32.45 -36.27 16.45
C LYS A 735 -33.13 -36.57 17.78
N ALA A 736 -32.62 -37.55 18.55
CA ALA A 736 -33.18 -37.90 19.88
C ALA A 736 -33.10 -36.73 20.85
N ARG A 737 -32.07 -35.86 20.76
CA ARG A 737 -31.89 -34.65 21.55
C ARG A 737 -32.59 -33.42 20.96
N GLY A 738 -33.24 -33.54 19.80
CA GLY A 738 -33.90 -32.42 19.10
C GLY A 738 -32.95 -31.39 18.53
N TYR A 739 -31.70 -31.76 18.26
CA TYR A 739 -30.67 -30.85 17.73
C TYR A 739 -30.87 -30.57 16.26
N LYS A 740 -31.00 -29.32 15.91
CA LYS A 740 -31.11 -28.81 14.53
C LYS A 740 -29.72 -28.43 13.98
N PRO A 741 -29.55 -28.23 12.66
CA PRO A 741 -28.25 -27.86 12.06
C PRO A 741 -27.61 -26.63 12.69
N GLY A 742 -28.39 -25.69 13.24
CA GLY A 742 -27.90 -24.52 13.96
C GLY A 742 -27.11 -24.88 15.23
N ARG A 743 -27.39 -25.99 15.86
CA ARG A 743 -26.64 -26.49 17.04
C ARG A 743 -25.19 -26.78 16.71
N PHE A 744 -24.94 -27.24 15.49
CA PHE A 744 -23.59 -27.57 14.99
C PHE A 744 -22.90 -26.39 14.30
N SER A 745 -23.38 -25.17 14.47
CA SER A 745 -22.76 -23.96 13.99
C SER A 745 -22.03 -23.24 15.11
N PHE A 746 -20.75 -23.00 14.96
CA PHE A 746 -19.95 -22.17 15.88
C PHE A 746 -20.28 -20.67 15.78
N ASN A 747 -21.08 -20.23 14.78
CA ASN A 747 -21.54 -18.86 14.65
C ASN A 747 -22.85 -18.55 15.40
N VAL A 748 -23.59 -19.57 15.83
CA VAL A 748 -24.92 -19.44 16.40
C VAL A 748 -24.92 -19.86 17.87
N LYS A 749 -25.60 -19.10 18.73
CA LYS A 749 -25.76 -19.45 20.14
C LYS A 749 -26.47 -20.83 20.30
N GLY A 750 -26.13 -21.53 21.36
CA GLY A 750 -26.75 -22.80 21.74
C GLY A 750 -25.83 -24.02 21.61
N GLY A 751 -24.97 -24.09 20.59
CA GLY A 751 -24.01 -25.21 20.42
C GLY A 751 -22.55 -24.79 20.52
N ARG A 752 -22.26 -23.51 20.35
CA ARG A 752 -20.90 -22.96 20.42
C ARG A 752 -20.40 -22.81 21.86
N CYS A 753 -19.11 -22.76 22.06
CA CYS A 753 -18.50 -22.27 23.28
C CYS A 753 -18.79 -20.79 23.46
N GLU A 754 -19.44 -20.40 24.55
CA GLU A 754 -19.81 -19.00 24.79
C GLU A 754 -18.62 -18.18 25.32
N ALA A 755 -17.58 -18.79 25.91
CA ALA A 755 -16.38 -18.10 26.37
C ALA A 755 -15.60 -17.47 25.21
N CYS A 756 -15.35 -18.22 24.14
CA CYS A 756 -14.72 -17.72 22.90
C CYS A 756 -15.73 -17.39 21.80
N GLN A 757 -17.01 -17.50 22.07
CA GLN A 757 -18.10 -17.28 21.09
C GLN A 757 -17.98 -18.08 19.79
N GLY A 758 -17.29 -19.24 19.83
CA GLY A 758 -17.05 -20.11 18.70
C GLY A 758 -15.76 -19.83 17.91
N ASP A 759 -14.94 -18.90 18.34
CA ASP A 759 -13.65 -18.61 17.69
C ASP A 759 -12.60 -19.70 17.94
N GLY A 760 -12.70 -20.42 19.08
CA GLY A 760 -11.69 -21.37 19.53
C GLY A 760 -10.49 -20.69 20.21
N VAL A 761 -10.32 -19.40 19.98
CA VAL A 761 -9.26 -18.57 20.54
C VAL A 761 -9.86 -17.32 21.16
N ILE A 762 -9.14 -16.69 22.08
CA ILE A 762 -9.47 -15.40 22.68
C ILE A 762 -8.48 -14.39 22.15
N LYS A 763 -8.99 -13.31 21.55
CA LYS A 763 -8.19 -12.20 21.07
C LYS A 763 -7.85 -11.28 22.24
N ILE A 764 -6.57 -11.04 22.46
CA ILE A 764 -6.05 -10.06 23.40
C ILE A 764 -5.58 -8.86 22.59
N GLU A 765 -6.28 -7.75 22.70
CA GLU A 765 -5.92 -6.51 21.99
C GLU A 765 -4.75 -5.83 22.69
N MET A 766 -3.68 -5.64 21.94
CA MET A 766 -2.45 -4.98 22.39
C MET A 766 -2.35 -3.63 21.70
N HIS A 767 -2.65 -2.52 22.41
CA HIS A 767 -2.75 -1.17 21.82
C HIS A 767 -1.54 -0.71 21.01
N PHE A 768 -0.34 -1.21 21.28
CA PHE A 768 0.91 -0.80 20.61
C PHE A 768 1.67 -1.97 19.95
N LEU A 769 1.18 -3.20 20.11
CA LEU A 769 1.76 -4.43 19.56
C LEU A 769 0.70 -5.17 18.73
N PRO A 770 1.10 -6.12 17.89
CA PRO A 770 0.15 -6.99 17.20
C PRO A 770 -0.74 -7.72 18.19
N ASP A 771 -2.03 -7.88 17.86
CA ASP A 771 -2.98 -8.62 18.68
C ASP A 771 -2.52 -10.07 18.89
N VAL A 772 -2.65 -10.56 20.12
CA VAL A 772 -2.29 -11.94 20.46
C VAL A 772 -3.55 -12.79 20.53
N TYR A 773 -3.48 -13.99 19.94
CA TYR A 773 -4.57 -14.96 19.98
C TYR A 773 -4.16 -16.15 20.85
N VAL A 774 -4.89 -16.34 21.96
CA VAL A 774 -4.64 -17.43 22.91
C VAL A 774 -5.74 -18.48 22.80
N THR A 775 -5.38 -19.75 22.82
CA THR A 775 -6.36 -20.86 22.83
C THR A 775 -7.35 -20.72 23.98
N CYS A 776 -8.64 -20.88 23.71
CA CYS A 776 -9.68 -20.76 24.71
C CYS A 776 -9.57 -21.88 25.75
N GLU A 777 -9.36 -21.51 27.00
CA GLU A 777 -9.22 -22.46 28.12
C GLU A 777 -10.49 -23.30 28.39
N THR A 778 -11.68 -22.80 28.04
CA THR A 778 -12.95 -23.48 28.26
C THR A 778 -13.20 -24.62 27.27
N CYS A 779 -12.89 -24.39 25.99
CA CYS A 779 -13.15 -25.39 24.93
C CYS A 779 -11.85 -26.00 24.34
N HIS A 780 -10.69 -25.55 24.79
CA HIS A 780 -9.38 -26.00 24.32
C HIS A 780 -9.27 -25.99 22.78
N GLY A 781 -9.79 -24.95 22.13
CA GLY A 781 -9.80 -24.81 20.67
C GLY A 781 -10.97 -25.49 19.96
N ALA A 782 -11.75 -26.32 20.61
CA ALA A 782 -12.83 -27.12 20.01
C ALA A 782 -14.03 -26.31 19.51
N ARG A 783 -14.16 -25.01 19.85
CA ARG A 783 -15.20 -24.06 19.37
C ARG A 783 -16.64 -24.34 19.86
N TYR A 784 -16.94 -25.53 20.37
CA TYR A 784 -18.28 -25.99 20.78
C TYR A 784 -18.36 -26.23 22.28
N ASN A 785 -19.59 -26.25 22.78
CA ASN A 785 -19.87 -26.69 24.14
C ASN A 785 -19.83 -28.23 24.23
N ARG A 786 -19.73 -28.74 25.45
CA ARG A 786 -19.53 -30.17 25.73
C ARG A 786 -20.66 -31.04 25.17
N GLU A 787 -21.92 -30.60 25.30
CA GLU A 787 -23.09 -31.36 24.86
C GLU A 787 -23.14 -31.51 23.34
N THR A 788 -22.68 -30.56 22.58
CA THR A 788 -22.59 -30.66 21.10
C THR A 788 -21.50 -31.63 20.69
N LEU A 789 -20.38 -31.68 21.43
CA LEU A 789 -19.25 -32.61 21.14
C LEU A 789 -19.54 -34.05 21.47
N GLU A 790 -20.59 -34.34 22.24
CA GLU A 790 -21.03 -35.71 22.53
C GLU A 790 -21.61 -36.40 21.30
N VAL A 791 -22.20 -35.66 20.35
CA VAL A 791 -22.74 -36.23 19.11
C VAL A 791 -21.56 -36.60 18.18
N LYS A 792 -21.43 -37.90 17.90
CA LYS A 792 -20.31 -38.45 17.14
C LYS A 792 -20.78 -39.24 15.90
N PHE A 793 -20.02 -39.09 14.82
CA PHE A 793 -20.11 -39.92 13.64
C PHE A 793 -18.80 -40.70 13.45
N LYS A 794 -18.87 -42.05 13.32
CA LYS A 794 -17.69 -42.93 13.31
C LYS A 794 -16.69 -42.61 14.45
N GLY A 795 -17.18 -42.26 15.63
CA GLY A 795 -16.35 -41.94 16.81
C GLY A 795 -15.78 -40.51 16.86
N LYS A 796 -16.05 -39.70 15.86
CA LYS A 796 -15.54 -38.32 15.76
C LYS A 796 -16.66 -37.27 15.94
N SER A 797 -16.41 -36.24 16.73
CA SER A 797 -17.28 -35.11 16.89
C SER A 797 -17.13 -34.12 15.73
N ILE A 798 -17.99 -33.08 15.66
CA ILE A 798 -17.85 -32.04 14.65
C ILE A 798 -16.55 -31.23 14.81
N ALA A 799 -16.05 -31.06 16.03
CA ALA A 799 -14.77 -30.43 16.25
C ALA A 799 -13.59 -31.26 15.73
N ASP A 800 -13.64 -32.59 15.96
CA ASP A 800 -12.65 -33.53 15.40
C ASP A 800 -12.63 -33.48 13.88
N VAL A 801 -13.80 -33.35 13.23
CA VAL A 801 -13.92 -33.19 11.78
C VAL A 801 -13.28 -31.91 11.29
N LEU A 802 -13.45 -30.79 12.02
CA LEU A 802 -12.82 -29.54 11.67
C LEU A 802 -11.27 -29.58 11.85
N ASP A 803 -10.79 -30.42 12.75
CA ASP A 803 -9.35 -30.62 12.99
C ASP A 803 -8.70 -31.65 12.04
N MET A 804 -9.51 -32.44 11.30
CA MET A 804 -9.00 -33.33 10.26
C MET A 804 -8.34 -32.54 9.14
N THR A 805 -7.32 -33.15 8.50
CA THR A 805 -6.85 -32.68 7.20
C THR A 805 -7.96 -32.90 6.15
N VAL A 806 -7.87 -32.15 5.05
CA VAL A 806 -8.82 -32.27 3.94
C VAL A 806 -8.76 -33.69 3.35
N GLU A 807 -7.57 -34.30 3.30
CA GLU A 807 -7.33 -35.67 2.84
C GLU A 807 -8.02 -36.68 3.74
N ASP A 808 -7.83 -36.60 5.06
CA ASP A 808 -8.52 -37.45 6.03
C ASP A 808 -10.06 -37.29 5.97
N ALA A 809 -10.53 -36.04 5.82
CA ALA A 809 -11.95 -35.74 5.70
C ALA A 809 -12.56 -36.29 4.40
N GLN A 810 -11.80 -36.30 3.29
CA GLN A 810 -12.18 -36.92 2.02
C GLN A 810 -12.48 -38.40 2.22
N GLU A 811 -11.57 -39.14 2.86
CA GLU A 811 -11.72 -40.56 3.16
C GLU A 811 -12.86 -40.80 4.17
N PHE A 812 -12.92 -40.01 5.24
CA PHE A 812 -13.92 -40.09 6.30
C PHE A 812 -15.36 -39.98 5.78
N PHE A 813 -15.58 -39.05 4.82
CA PHE A 813 -16.89 -38.79 4.20
C PHE A 813 -17.04 -39.43 2.82
N GLN A 814 -16.27 -40.47 2.48
CA GLN A 814 -16.33 -41.15 1.19
C GLN A 814 -17.75 -41.50 0.76
N ALA A 815 -18.61 -41.92 1.70
CA ALA A 815 -20.00 -42.28 1.46
C ALA A 815 -20.99 -41.10 1.40
N VAL A 816 -20.52 -39.88 1.58
CA VAL A 816 -21.36 -38.65 1.61
C VAL A 816 -20.97 -37.73 0.44
N PRO A 817 -21.58 -37.87 -0.75
CA PRO A 817 -21.15 -37.15 -1.97
C PRO A 817 -21.10 -35.64 -1.81
N SER A 818 -22.07 -35.03 -1.11
CA SER A 818 -22.16 -33.58 -0.94
C SER A 818 -21.00 -32.96 -0.14
N ILE A 819 -20.32 -33.76 0.69
CA ILE A 819 -19.13 -33.34 1.43
C ILE A 819 -17.89 -33.77 0.64
N ARG A 820 -17.86 -35.03 0.19
CA ARG A 820 -16.72 -35.59 -0.54
C ARG A 820 -16.32 -34.75 -1.75
N GLU A 821 -17.26 -34.36 -2.62
CA GLU A 821 -16.98 -33.54 -3.82
C GLU A 821 -16.26 -32.23 -3.50
N LYS A 822 -16.56 -31.64 -2.34
CA LYS A 822 -15.88 -30.41 -1.91
C LYS A 822 -14.47 -30.67 -1.37
N MET A 823 -14.29 -31.81 -0.68
CA MET A 823 -12.96 -32.25 -0.24
C MET A 823 -12.11 -32.65 -1.45
N ASP A 824 -12.68 -33.37 -2.42
CA ASP A 824 -12.02 -33.72 -3.69
C ASP A 824 -11.50 -32.46 -4.40
N ALA A 825 -12.29 -31.40 -4.47
CA ALA A 825 -11.88 -30.15 -5.09
C ALA A 825 -10.70 -29.49 -4.36
N LEU A 826 -10.66 -29.55 -3.02
CA LEU A 826 -9.53 -29.03 -2.22
C LEU A 826 -8.26 -29.90 -2.40
N VAL A 827 -8.39 -31.23 -2.44
CA VAL A 827 -7.24 -32.12 -2.70
C VAL A 827 -6.65 -31.88 -4.09
N ARG A 828 -7.50 -31.71 -5.10
CA ARG A 828 -7.09 -31.46 -6.49
C ARG A 828 -6.24 -30.19 -6.67
N VAL A 829 -6.49 -29.16 -5.85
CA VAL A 829 -5.67 -27.92 -5.85
C VAL A 829 -4.44 -28.04 -4.94
N GLY A 830 -4.12 -29.24 -4.45
CA GLY A 830 -2.94 -29.49 -3.62
C GLY A 830 -3.07 -29.04 -2.15
N LEU A 831 -4.31 -28.97 -1.62
CA LEU A 831 -4.58 -28.56 -0.22
C LEU A 831 -4.99 -29.75 0.67
N GLY A 832 -4.60 -30.97 0.35
CA GLY A 832 -4.91 -32.16 1.12
C GLY A 832 -4.42 -32.10 2.58
N TYR A 833 -3.30 -31.48 2.81
CA TYR A 833 -2.64 -31.33 4.11
C TYR A 833 -3.28 -30.25 5.03
N VAL A 834 -4.06 -29.33 4.48
CA VAL A 834 -4.69 -28.24 5.24
C VAL A 834 -5.83 -28.79 6.08
N LYS A 835 -5.99 -28.31 7.33
CA LYS A 835 -7.13 -28.72 8.16
C LYS A 835 -8.43 -28.09 7.64
N VAL A 836 -9.51 -28.88 7.66
CA VAL A 836 -10.86 -28.47 7.21
C VAL A 836 -11.34 -27.20 7.90
N GLY A 837 -11.07 -27.07 9.22
CA GLY A 837 -11.41 -25.91 10.06
C GLY A 837 -10.27 -24.93 10.30
N GLN A 838 -9.16 -24.99 9.55
CA GLN A 838 -8.02 -24.07 9.70
C GLN A 838 -8.45 -22.63 9.56
N GLN A 839 -8.02 -21.79 10.49
CA GLN A 839 -8.41 -20.37 10.47
C GLN A 839 -7.88 -19.66 9.21
N ALA A 840 -8.72 -18.81 8.62
CA ALA A 840 -8.36 -18.05 7.41
C ALA A 840 -7.11 -17.17 7.60
N THR A 841 -6.88 -16.72 8.83
CA THR A 841 -5.75 -15.86 9.20
C THR A 841 -4.40 -16.60 9.27
N THR A 842 -4.42 -17.94 9.33
CA THR A 842 -3.21 -18.78 9.37
C THR A 842 -2.86 -19.37 8.00
N LEU A 843 -3.71 -19.19 6.99
CA LEU A 843 -3.43 -19.60 5.62
C LEU A 843 -2.47 -18.63 4.95
N SER A 844 -1.51 -19.16 4.20
CA SER A 844 -0.70 -18.36 3.29
C SER A 844 -1.54 -17.77 2.15
N GLY A 845 -1.04 -16.72 1.48
CA GLY A 845 -1.73 -16.11 0.34
C GLY A 845 -2.04 -17.11 -0.78
N GLY A 846 -1.07 -17.99 -1.10
CA GLY A 846 -1.25 -19.04 -2.09
C GLY A 846 -2.28 -20.12 -1.67
N GLU A 847 -2.30 -20.51 -0.38
CA GLU A 847 -3.32 -21.43 0.14
C GLU A 847 -4.72 -20.82 0.06
N ALA A 848 -4.87 -19.56 0.47
CA ALA A 848 -6.13 -18.82 0.37
C ALA A 848 -6.64 -18.75 -1.07
N GLN A 849 -5.75 -18.49 -2.03
CA GLN A 849 -6.05 -18.46 -3.45
C GLN A 849 -6.51 -19.83 -3.97
N ARG A 850 -5.83 -20.90 -3.59
CA ARG A 850 -6.20 -22.29 -3.96
C ARG A 850 -7.54 -22.71 -3.34
N VAL A 851 -7.87 -22.28 -2.11
CA VAL A 851 -9.21 -22.47 -1.52
C VAL A 851 -10.28 -21.76 -2.35
N LYS A 852 -10.01 -20.55 -2.86
CA LYS A 852 -10.94 -19.86 -3.76
C LYS A 852 -11.13 -20.60 -5.07
N LEU A 853 -10.04 -21.10 -5.66
CA LEU A 853 -10.06 -21.89 -6.88
C LEU A 853 -10.88 -23.19 -6.71
N SER A 854 -10.68 -23.93 -5.60
CA SER A 854 -11.41 -25.17 -5.32
C SER A 854 -12.94 -24.98 -5.27
N LYS A 855 -13.39 -23.82 -4.76
CA LYS A 855 -14.82 -23.46 -4.74
C LYS A 855 -15.39 -23.31 -6.14
N GLU A 856 -14.62 -22.77 -7.07
CA GLU A 856 -15.06 -22.60 -8.46
C GLU A 856 -15.06 -23.94 -9.22
N LEU A 857 -14.09 -24.82 -8.96
CA LEU A 857 -14.06 -26.19 -9.49
C LEU A 857 -15.27 -27.04 -9.11
N ALA A 858 -15.77 -26.85 -7.87
CA ALA A 858 -16.94 -27.55 -7.37
C ALA A 858 -18.27 -27.09 -8.00
N LYS A 859 -18.27 -26.06 -8.84
CA LYS A 859 -19.46 -25.53 -9.52
C LYS A 859 -19.57 -26.08 -10.94
N ARG A 860 -20.81 -26.19 -11.46
CA ARG A 860 -21.02 -26.46 -12.87
C ARG A 860 -20.50 -25.30 -13.72
N SER A 861 -19.61 -25.58 -14.65
CA SER A 861 -19.10 -24.61 -15.60
C SER A 861 -20.14 -24.29 -16.68
N THR A 862 -20.27 -23.02 -17.06
CA THR A 862 -21.04 -22.58 -18.22
C THR A 862 -20.21 -22.55 -19.51
N GLY A 863 -18.89 -22.71 -19.41
CA GLY A 863 -17.95 -22.56 -20.52
C GLY A 863 -17.78 -21.12 -21.03
N ARG A 864 -18.30 -20.14 -20.31
CA ARG A 864 -18.27 -18.70 -20.68
C ARG A 864 -17.85 -17.82 -19.51
N THR A 865 -17.08 -18.36 -18.58
CA THR A 865 -16.54 -17.62 -17.44
C THR A 865 -15.12 -17.14 -17.75
N LEU A 866 -14.84 -15.88 -17.39
CA LEU A 866 -13.48 -15.33 -17.36
C LEU A 866 -12.92 -15.47 -15.92
N TYR A 867 -11.89 -16.27 -15.76
CA TYR A 867 -11.12 -16.36 -14.53
C TYR A 867 -9.87 -15.49 -14.65
N ILE A 868 -9.62 -14.66 -13.66
CA ILE A 868 -8.41 -13.85 -13.55
C ILE A 868 -7.68 -14.25 -12.28
N LEU A 869 -6.40 -14.61 -12.42
CA LEU A 869 -5.53 -15.02 -11.32
C LEU A 869 -4.29 -14.14 -11.28
N ASP A 870 -3.93 -13.68 -10.09
CA ASP A 870 -2.75 -12.87 -9.86
C ASP A 870 -1.68 -13.73 -9.19
N GLU A 871 -0.60 -14.04 -9.91
CA GLU A 871 0.56 -14.82 -9.49
C GLU A 871 0.19 -16.11 -8.71
N PRO A 872 -0.60 -17.03 -9.31
CA PRO A 872 -1.12 -18.19 -8.60
C PRO A 872 -0.06 -19.23 -8.19
N THR A 873 1.16 -19.13 -8.70
CA THR A 873 2.26 -20.06 -8.36
C THR A 873 3.13 -19.57 -7.20
N THR A 874 2.78 -18.42 -6.61
CA THR A 874 3.48 -17.87 -5.46
C THR A 874 3.58 -18.90 -4.33
N GLY A 875 4.79 -19.17 -3.85
CA GLY A 875 5.06 -20.08 -2.75
C GLY A 875 4.84 -21.55 -3.07
N LEU A 876 4.81 -21.92 -4.35
CA LEU A 876 4.61 -23.29 -4.79
C LEU A 876 5.91 -23.95 -5.27
N HIS A 877 6.14 -25.16 -4.80
CA HIS A 877 7.14 -26.05 -5.35
C HIS A 877 6.76 -26.50 -6.78
N PHE A 878 7.71 -26.86 -7.62
CA PHE A 878 7.51 -27.30 -9.01
C PHE A 878 6.37 -28.32 -9.17
N GLU A 879 6.28 -29.31 -8.29
CA GLU A 879 5.22 -30.33 -8.30
C GLU A 879 3.85 -29.74 -7.98
N ASP A 880 3.77 -28.77 -7.09
CA ASP A 880 2.51 -28.10 -6.77
C ASP A 880 2.07 -27.20 -7.93
N VAL A 881 3.03 -26.58 -8.64
CA VAL A 881 2.79 -25.82 -9.88
C VAL A 881 2.21 -26.74 -10.96
N ARG A 882 2.79 -27.93 -11.15
CA ARG A 882 2.30 -28.92 -12.11
C ARG A 882 0.82 -29.29 -11.85
N LYS A 883 0.48 -29.60 -10.59
CA LYS A 883 -0.90 -29.91 -10.19
C LYS A 883 -1.86 -28.75 -10.40
N LEU A 884 -1.41 -27.53 -10.08
CA LEU A 884 -2.21 -26.33 -10.31
C LEU A 884 -2.48 -26.11 -11.81
N LEU A 885 -1.47 -26.30 -12.67
CA LEU A 885 -1.61 -26.17 -14.11
C LEU A 885 -2.62 -27.18 -14.70
N GLU A 886 -2.63 -28.43 -14.21
CA GLU A 886 -3.64 -29.40 -14.62
C GLU A 886 -5.06 -28.87 -14.38
N VAL A 887 -5.30 -28.29 -13.21
CA VAL A 887 -6.59 -27.69 -12.84
C VAL A 887 -6.94 -26.48 -13.73
N LEU A 888 -5.98 -25.59 -13.98
CA LEU A 888 -6.22 -24.40 -14.80
C LEU A 888 -6.50 -24.76 -16.25
N HIS A 889 -5.76 -25.71 -16.79
CA HIS A 889 -5.98 -26.22 -18.14
C HIS A 889 -7.33 -26.92 -18.28
N GLU A 890 -7.78 -27.69 -17.27
CA GLU A 890 -9.12 -28.29 -17.26
C GLU A 890 -10.23 -27.24 -17.31
N LEU A 891 -10.10 -26.12 -16.57
CA LEU A 891 -11.06 -25.02 -16.66
C LEU A 891 -11.15 -24.44 -18.09
N VAL A 892 -10.03 -24.34 -18.78
CA VAL A 892 -10.00 -23.89 -20.18
C VAL A 892 -10.63 -24.93 -21.12
N ASP A 893 -10.36 -26.21 -20.91
CA ASP A 893 -10.92 -27.31 -21.71
C ASP A 893 -12.45 -27.40 -21.56
N GLN A 894 -13.01 -26.90 -20.44
CA GLN A 894 -14.45 -26.72 -20.26
C GLN A 894 -15.03 -25.51 -21.03
N GLY A 895 -14.22 -24.81 -21.84
CA GLY A 895 -14.62 -23.67 -22.65
C GLY A 895 -14.43 -22.31 -22.01
N ASN A 896 -13.98 -22.23 -20.75
CA ASN A 896 -13.73 -20.98 -20.06
C ASN A 896 -12.45 -20.29 -20.57
N THR A 897 -12.28 -19.04 -20.19
CA THR A 897 -11.05 -18.27 -20.42
C THR A 897 -10.34 -18.10 -19.08
N VAL A 898 -9.07 -18.41 -19.04
CA VAL A 898 -8.22 -18.20 -17.86
C VAL A 898 -7.13 -17.19 -18.23
N VAL A 899 -7.10 -16.07 -17.52
CA VAL A 899 -6.05 -15.04 -17.64
C VAL A 899 -5.24 -15.06 -16.36
N VAL A 900 -3.94 -15.23 -16.48
CA VAL A 900 -3.02 -15.34 -15.36
C VAL A 900 -1.95 -14.26 -15.49
N ILE A 901 -1.72 -13.49 -14.45
CA ILE A 901 -0.53 -12.66 -14.33
C ILE A 901 0.57 -13.55 -13.76
N GLU A 902 1.68 -13.74 -14.48
CA GLU A 902 2.72 -14.66 -14.04
C GLU A 902 4.13 -14.26 -14.45
N HIS A 903 5.08 -14.70 -13.61
CA HIS A 903 6.52 -14.61 -13.84
C HIS A 903 7.20 -15.97 -13.95
N ASN A 904 6.54 -17.04 -13.49
CA ASN A 904 7.05 -18.40 -13.54
C ASN A 904 7.10 -18.92 -14.96
N LEU A 905 8.31 -19.21 -15.47
CA LEU A 905 8.52 -19.65 -16.84
C LEU A 905 7.87 -21.00 -17.15
N ASP A 906 7.73 -21.87 -16.16
CA ASP A 906 7.05 -23.17 -16.32
C ASP A 906 5.55 -23.00 -16.61
N VAL A 907 4.93 -21.97 -16.03
CA VAL A 907 3.54 -21.60 -16.35
C VAL A 907 3.47 -20.95 -17.73
N ILE A 908 4.35 -19.97 -17.98
CA ILE A 908 4.35 -19.19 -19.21
C ILE A 908 4.53 -20.07 -20.43
N LYS A 909 5.45 -21.08 -20.39
CA LYS A 909 5.67 -21.99 -21.51
C LYS A 909 4.46 -22.86 -21.85
N THR A 910 3.52 -23.06 -20.90
CA THR A 910 2.29 -23.85 -21.15
C THR A 910 1.11 -23.03 -21.67
N ALA A 911 1.23 -21.71 -21.71
CA ALA A 911 0.15 -20.82 -22.14
C ALA A 911 -0.18 -20.96 -23.63
N ASP A 912 -1.44 -20.75 -23.98
CA ASP A 912 -1.90 -20.69 -25.37
C ASP A 912 -1.62 -19.31 -26.01
N HIS A 913 -1.56 -18.26 -25.20
CA HIS A 913 -1.33 -16.90 -25.64
C HIS A 913 -0.64 -16.08 -24.56
N LEU A 914 0.33 -15.27 -24.94
CA LEU A 914 1.06 -14.35 -24.08
C LEU A 914 0.72 -12.89 -24.41
N ILE A 915 0.70 -12.06 -23.40
CA ILE A 915 0.67 -10.60 -23.49
C ILE A 915 1.82 -10.10 -22.62
N ASP A 916 2.90 -9.63 -23.27
CA ASP A 916 4.09 -9.15 -22.56
C ASP A 916 4.07 -7.63 -22.46
N ILE A 917 4.16 -7.10 -21.24
CA ILE A 917 4.05 -5.68 -20.91
C ILE A 917 5.37 -5.17 -20.37
N GLY A 918 5.85 -4.06 -20.92
CA GLY A 918 7.11 -3.47 -20.53
C GLY A 918 7.43 -2.23 -21.36
N PRO A 919 8.67 -2.06 -21.82
CA PRO A 919 9.84 -2.92 -21.57
C PRO A 919 10.42 -2.84 -20.17
N GLU A 920 10.16 -1.73 -19.45
CA GLU A 920 10.67 -1.44 -18.09
C GLU A 920 9.52 -1.31 -17.08
N GLY A 921 9.85 -1.10 -15.80
CA GLY A 921 8.88 -0.76 -14.76
C GLY A 921 8.60 0.75 -14.69
N GLY A 922 7.49 1.15 -14.06
CA GLY A 922 7.11 2.55 -13.86
C GLY A 922 6.86 3.29 -15.17
N ASP A 923 7.33 4.52 -15.29
CA ASP A 923 7.11 5.39 -16.46
C ASP A 923 7.80 4.88 -17.72
N GLY A 924 8.84 4.05 -17.59
CA GLY A 924 9.49 3.37 -18.71
C GLY A 924 8.72 2.15 -19.24
N GLY A 925 7.61 1.78 -18.59
CA GLY A 925 6.76 0.64 -18.92
C GLY A 925 5.43 1.04 -19.53
N GLY A 926 4.44 0.22 -19.28
CA GLY A 926 3.04 0.51 -19.64
C GLY A 926 2.73 0.38 -21.12
N ARG A 927 3.55 -0.36 -21.88
CA ARG A 927 3.32 -0.64 -23.31
C ARG A 927 3.28 -2.14 -23.56
N ILE A 928 2.56 -2.56 -24.57
CA ILE A 928 2.63 -3.94 -25.06
C ILE A 928 3.93 -4.10 -25.84
N VAL A 929 4.79 -4.99 -25.36
CA VAL A 929 6.07 -5.34 -26.02
C VAL A 929 5.85 -6.44 -27.05
N ALA A 930 5.08 -7.46 -26.68
CA ALA A 930 4.82 -8.61 -27.50
C ALA A 930 3.44 -9.23 -27.21
N THR A 931 2.80 -9.79 -28.22
CA THR A 931 1.60 -10.65 -28.08
C THR A 931 1.71 -11.81 -29.05
N GLY A 932 1.23 -12.98 -28.66
CA GLY A 932 1.25 -14.17 -29.49
C GLY A 932 1.38 -15.45 -28.68
N THR A 933 1.73 -16.54 -29.33
CA THR A 933 2.10 -17.79 -28.65
C THR A 933 3.44 -17.65 -27.95
N PRO A 934 3.75 -18.45 -26.92
CA PRO A 934 5.07 -18.48 -26.30
C PRO A 934 6.22 -18.61 -27.30
N ASP A 935 6.03 -19.40 -28.34
CA ASP A 935 7.01 -19.61 -29.43
C ASP A 935 7.25 -18.31 -30.21
N GLU A 936 6.19 -17.57 -30.58
CA GLU A 936 6.29 -16.28 -31.29
C GLU A 936 6.95 -15.21 -30.44
N VAL A 937 6.55 -15.09 -29.16
CA VAL A 937 7.11 -14.10 -28.21
C VAL A 937 8.59 -14.38 -27.94
N SER A 938 9.03 -15.66 -27.92
CA SER A 938 10.42 -16.03 -27.68
C SER A 938 11.38 -15.54 -28.78
N GLU A 939 10.88 -15.19 -29.97
CA GLU A 939 11.67 -14.67 -31.07
C GLU A 939 11.74 -13.14 -31.10
N ILE A 940 11.02 -12.45 -30.22
CA ILE A 940 11.02 -10.98 -30.12
C ILE A 940 12.14 -10.51 -29.18
N GLU A 941 13.17 -9.85 -29.74
CA GLU A 941 14.35 -9.42 -28.98
C GLU A 941 14.06 -8.41 -27.87
N GLU A 942 13.04 -7.58 -28.02
CA GLU A 942 12.65 -6.57 -27.03
C GLU A 942 11.95 -7.19 -25.81
N SER A 943 11.44 -8.41 -25.93
CA SER A 943 10.78 -9.13 -24.84
C SER A 943 11.81 -9.75 -23.89
N HIS A 944 11.88 -9.24 -22.66
CA HIS A 944 12.67 -9.88 -21.62
C HIS A 944 12.16 -11.28 -21.31
N THR A 945 10.85 -11.46 -21.19
CA THR A 945 10.20 -12.76 -20.98
C THR A 945 10.59 -13.73 -22.13
N GLY A 946 10.52 -13.27 -23.37
CA GLY A 946 10.88 -14.07 -24.55
C GLY A 946 12.31 -14.60 -24.50
N ARG A 947 13.27 -13.77 -24.06
CA ARG A 947 14.68 -14.19 -23.94
C ARG A 947 14.88 -15.36 -22.97
N TYR A 948 14.26 -15.30 -21.79
CA TYR A 948 14.34 -16.36 -20.78
C TYR A 948 13.56 -17.61 -21.18
N LEU A 949 12.46 -17.45 -21.95
CA LEU A 949 11.63 -18.55 -22.43
C LEU A 949 12.27 -19.35 -23.58
N LYS A 950 13.05 -18.69 -24.42
CA LYS A 950 13.65 -19.29 -25.62
C LYS A 950 14.48 -20.57 -25.41
N PRO A 951 15.35 -20.67 -24.39
CA PRO A 951 16.09 -21.89 -24.09
C PRO A 951 15.17 -23.07 -23.72
N MET A 952 14.12 -22.82 -22.94
CA MET A 952 13.19 -23.85 -22.47
C MET A 952 12.36 -24.44 -23.62
N LEU A 953 11.94 -23.62 -24.58
CA LEU A 953 11.18 -24.05 -25.76
C LEU A 953 12.06 -24.82 -26.75
N LYS A 954 13.34 -24.45 -26.93
CA LYS A 954 14.28 -25.16 -27.79
C LYS A 954 14.67 -26.52 -27.23
N GLY A 955 14.89 -26.62 -25.91
CA GLY A 955 15.16 -27.88 -25.25
C GLY A 955 14.03 -28.92 -25.41
N ALA A 956 12.78 -28.45 -25.31
CA ALA A 956 11.60 -29.28 -25.50
C ALA A 956 11.45 -29.81 -26.95
N LYS A 957 11.84 -29.01 -27.95
CA LYS A 957 11.81 -29.45 -29.37
C LYS A 957 12.85 -30.52 -29.67
N VAL A 958 14.02 -30.46 -29.06
CA VAL A 958 15.10 -31.46 -29.22
C VAL A 958 14.74 -32.80 -28.52
N ALA A 959 13.97 -32.76 -27.42
CA ALA A 959 13.52 -33.97 -26.74
C ALA A 959 12.34 -34.66 -27.41
N ALA A 960 11.63 -33.97 -28.32
CA ALA A 960 10.47 -34.48 -29.05
C ALA A 960 10.82 -35.05 -30.44
N GLU A 961 12.03 -34.76 -30.98
CA GLU A 961 12.66 -35.38 -32.15
C GLU A 961 13.47 -36.63 -31.75
#